data_e7bf65d3ef61b0a9bf59cb4969010731
#
_entry.id   e7bf65d3ef61b0a9bf59cb4969010731
#
_cell.length_a   1.000
_cell.length_b   1.000
_cell.length_c   1.000
_cell.angle_alpha   90.00
_cell.angle_beta   90.00
_cell.angle_gamma   90.00
#
_symmetry.space_group_name_H-M   'P 1'
#
loop_
_entity.id
_entity.type
_entity.pdbx_description
1 polymer ?
#
loop_
_entity_poly.entity_id
_entity_poly.type
_entity_poly.pdbx_seq_one_letter_code
_entity_poly.pdbx_strand_id
1 'polypeptide(L)'
;MKSSRLAALAGIAATAVAASFLAPTATPADAAPTAGNPRLEAQQAAASWVQGHGNALERATADSFVRTGTYDGDAGVYSMAYERTHEGLRVVGGDFVVLANAEGQVVGSSVAQEQPVEIGSTTPTLKAARAARVATSQVDQVTDASAPELVIWHRDAGTRLAYEVEVRGVDAGHVSWQKVWVDANDGSVLESREQIAHGTGTAAYSGPNPVSIQTSGSGSSFSMTDPTATTLKCQNASGNATFTGTDDAWGNGDPTNRETGCVDALYAAQQLKGMLSSWLGRNGMNGSGGWVPIRVGLNDVNAYYDGTQVQIGHSQTGGRWISSIDVVAHEFGHGIDDKTPGGISGGGTQEFIGDAFATSTEYYDNQPSPYDTPDHTIGEEIDLVGQGPIRDGSNPANVGDPSCYSSSIPSAEVHAAAGPGDHWFYLLSRGGVSKCNGQSVTGIGEQAAIKVLYNGMLMKTSSSSYLKYRTWTLTAAKNLDSTCAQFNAVKAAWNAVNVPAQSADPTCGGGTTTPPTTPPTTPPTGGNLLLNPGFESGATSWTGTSGPITNNTGRAARTGSWKLWLGGNGTSSTETVNQSVAIPSSATAATLSYWIRTDTAETGSTAYDTMRVQVVDGSTVTTLRTFSNVGTNATYTQYSANLAAYKGKTVTIRFTMTEDSSLQTSFVVDDTALNVS
;
A
#
# COMPACT_ATOMS: atom_id res chain seq x y z
N MET A 1 14.13 54.03 -14.66
CA MET A 1 15.18 54.54 -15.55
C MET A 1 16.08 53.38 -15.90
N LYS A 2 15.91 52.88 -17.14
CA LYS A 2 16.93 52.76 -18.21
C LYS A 2 18.22 52.07 -17.75
N SER A 3 18.82 51.06 -18.35
CA SER A 3 18.61 50.44 -19.70
C SER A 3 19.57 49.25 -19.79
N SER A 4 19.07 48.16 -20.38
CA SER A 4 19.59 47.35 -21.47
C SER A 4 21.06 47.50 -21.90
N ARG A 5 21.74 46.37 -22.18
CA ARG A 5 22.24 46.01 -23.51
C ARG A 5 22.77 44.58 -23.60
N LEU A 6 22.27 43.93 -24.61
CA LEU A 6 22.79 42.81 -25.42
C LEU A 6 24.15 43.14 -26.08
N ALA A 7 24.94 42.12 -26.41
CA ALA A 7 25.65 41.87 -27.66
C ALA A 7 26.47 40.60 -27.50
N ALA A 8 26.36 39.57 -28.26
CA ALA A 8 26.43 39.28 -29.70
C ALA A 8 27.73 38.51 -30.03
N LEU A 9 27.53 37.41 -30.74
CA LEU A 9 28.49 36.47 -31.35
C LEU A 9 29.61 37.15 -32.15
N ALA A 10 30.78 36.47 -32.21
CA ALA A 10 31.61 36.42 -33.40
C ALA A 10 32.46 35.17 -33.45
N GLY A 11 32.25 34.33 -34.45
CA GLY A 11 33.14 33.24 -34.83
C GLY A 11 34.31 33.74 -35.69
N ILE A 12 35.44 33.10 -35.58
CA ILE A 12 36.55 33.29 -36.54
C ILE A 12 37.02 31.90 -36.95
N ALA A 13 36.91 31.66 -38.27
CA ALA A 13 37.56 30.62 -38.99
C ALA A 13 39.03 31.01 -39.25
N ALA A 14 39.99 30.12 -39.04
CA ALA A 14 41.35 30.30 -39.43
C ALA A 14 41.82 29.16 -40.32
N THR A 15 42.26 29.51 -41.47
CA THR A 15 42.79 28.69 -42.57
C THR A 15 44.13 28.06 -42.23
N ALA A 16 44.31 26.84 -42.72
CA ALA A 16 45.56 26.08 -42.72
C ALA A 16 46.60 26.69 -43.64
N VAL A 17 47.82 26.82 -43.13
CA VAL A 17 49.04 26.98 -43.94
C VAL A 17 49.94 25.80 -43.70
N ALA A 18 50.19 25.02 -44.75
CA ALA A 18 51.13 23.91 -44.75
C ALA A 18 52.57 24.45 -44.88
N ALA A 19 53.43 24.09 -43.92
CA ALA A 19 54.88 24.23 -44.05
C ALA A 19 55.51 22.85 -43.93
N SER A 20 56.10 22.38 -45.03
CA SER A 20 56.85 21.13 -45.10
C SER A 20 58.23 21.33 -44.48
N PHE A 21 58.51 20.64 -43.39
CA PHE A 21 59.87 20.42 -42.91
C PHE A 21 60.20 18.92 -42.90
N LEU A 22 61.28 18.55 -43.58
CA LEU A 22 61.88 17.22 -43.57
C LEU A 22 62.40 16.95 -42.13
N ALA A 23 61.87 15.91 -41.48
CA ALA A 23 62.34 15.40 -40.20
C ALA A 23 63.33 14.22 -40.43
N PRO A 24 64.34 14.06 -39.58
CA PRO A 24 65.23 12.90 -39.62
C PRO A 24 64.50 11.64 -39.09
N THR A 25 64.84 10.50 -39.69
CA THR A 25 64.31 9.18 -39.30
C THR A 25 64.66 8.85 -37.85
N ALA A 26 63.65 8.92 -36.94
CA ALA A 26 63.78 8.33 -35.63
C ALA A 26 63.34 6.86 -35.67
N THR A 27 64.17 5.98 -35.10
CA THR A 27 63.82 4.60 -34.77
C THR A 27 62.49 4.52 -33.99
N PRO A 28 61.68 3.49 -34.26
CA PRO A 28 60.43 3.37 -33.46
C PRO A 28 60.80 3.10 -32.01
N ALA A 29 60.47 4.09 -31.15
CA ALA A 29 60.39 3.85 -29.72
C ALA A 29 59.26 2.84 -29.49
N ASP A 30 59.51 1.83 -28.69
CA ASP A 30 58.51 0.89 -28.23
C ASP A 30 57.28 1.68 -27.76
N ALA A 31 56.16 1.39 -28.39
CA ALA A 31 54.85 1.90 -27.93
C ALA A 31 54.65 1.40 -26.49
N ALA A 32 54.57 2.33 -25.56
CA ALA A 32 54.14 1.99 -24.21
C ALA A 32 52.85 1.15 -24.31
N PRO A 33 52.74 0.06 -23.55
CA PRO A 33 51.53 -0.73 -23.54
C PRO A 33 50.35 0.18 -23.24
N THR A 34 49.34 0.16 -24.09
CA THR A 34 48.06 0.84 -23.79
C THR A 34 47.62 0.34 -22.43
N ALA A 35 47.52 1.22 -21.45
CA ALA A 35 47.06 0.86 -20.12
C ALA A 35 45.72 0.11 -20.28
N GLY A 36 45.73 -1.16 -19.90
CA GLY A 36 44.51 -1.99 -19.92
C GLY A 36 43.42 -1.33 -19.04
N ASN A 37 42.19 -1.70 -19.27
CA ASN A 37 41.10 -1.26 -18.38
C ASN A 37 41.21 -2.04 -17.05
N PRO A 38 41.65 -1.43 -15.93
CA PRO A 38 41.93 -2.14 -14.67
C PRO A 38 40.72 -2.95 -14.16
N ARG A 39 39.50 -2.40 -14.37
CA ARG A 39 38.25 -3.09 -14.02
C ARG A 39 38.06 -4.36 -14.86
N LEU A 40 38.39 -4.32 -16.14
CA LEU A 40 38.28 -5.49 -17.03
C LEU A 40 39.33 -6.56 -16.67
N GLU A 41 40.55 -6.16 -16.35
CA GLU A 41 41.62 -7.05 -15.90
C GLU A 41 41.24 -7.75 -14.57
N ALA A 42 40.72 -7.01 -13.61
CA ALA A 42 40.19 -7.56 -12.37
C ALA A 42 39.04 -8.56 -12.62
N GLN A 43 38.12 -8.24 -13.53
CA GLN A 43 37.02 -9.14 -13.89
C GLN A 43 37.50 -10.44 -14.54
N GLN A 44 38.50 -10.36 -15.40
CA GLN A 44 39.11 -11.54 -16.07
C GLN A 44 39.89 -12.41 -15.07
N ALA A 45 40.62 -11.78 -14.16
CA ALA A 45 41.32 -12.48 -13.08
C ALA A 45 40.34 -13.24 -12.17
N ALA A 46 39.25 -12.58 -11.74
CA ALA A 46 38.22 -13.23 -10.93
C ALA A 46 37.55 -14.40 -11.69
N ALA A 47 37.21 -14.21 -12.96
CA ALA A 47 36.61 -15.28 -13.77
C ALA A 47 37.55 -16.50 -13.93
N SER A 48 38.85 -16.25 -14.13
CA SER A 48 39.86 -17.32 -14.21
C SER A 48 40.03 -18.03 -12.85
N TRP A 49 40.01 -17.26 -11.76
CA TRP A 49 40.11 -17.80 -10.41
C TRP A 49 38.92 -18.71 -10.08
N VAL A 50 37.68 -18.31 -10.40
CA VAL A 50 36.46 -19.09 -10.21
C VAL A 50 36.52 -20.43 -10.94
N GLN A 51 37.11 -20.46 -12.12
CA GLN A 51 37.29 -21.74 -12.88
C GLN A 51 38.31 -22.67 -12.23
N GLY A 52 39.39 -22.11 -11.68
CA GLY A 52 40.52 -22.87 -11.14
C GLY A 52 40.39 -23.32 -9.67
N HIS A 53 39.49 -22.72 -8.90
CA HIS A 53 39.44 -22.87 -7.43
C HIS A 53 38.12 -23.50 -6.94
N GLY A 54 37.70 -24.59 -7.58
CA GLY A 54 36.47 -25.29 -7.24
C GLY A 54 36.34 -25.69 -5.75
N ASN A 55 37.45 -26.15 -5.15
CA ASN A 55 37.46 -26.53 -3.71
C ASN A 55 37.27 -25.33 -2.79
N ALA A 56 37.83 -24.17 -3.12
CA ALA A 56 37.61 -22.94 -2.33
C ALA A 56 36.18 -22.40 -2.44
N LEU A 57 35.45 -22.85 -3.44
CA LEU A 57 34.05 -22.48 -3.69
C LEU A 57 33.07 -23.57 -3.22
N GLU A 58 33.54 -24.65 -2.58
CA GLU A 58 32.71 -25.82 -2.25
C GLU A 58 31.85 -26.27 -3.46
N ARG A 59 32.51 -26.40 -4.63
CA ARG A 59 31.84 -26.62 -5.92
C ARG A 59 31.38 -28.07 -6.07
N ALA A 60 30.07 -28.29 -6.20
CA ALA A 60 29.51 -29.56 -6.67
C ALA A 60 29.56 -29.68 -8.21
N THR A 61 29.48 -30.93 -8.74
CA THR A 61 29.60 -31.19 -10.18
C THR A 61 28.53 -30.48 -11.03
N ALA A 62 27.34 -30.30 -10.50
CA ALA A 62 26.22 -29.67 -11.20
C ALA A 62 26.15 -28.13 -11.03
N ASP A 63 27.16 -27.54 -10.37
CA ASP A 63 27.18 -26.10 -10.11
C ASP A 63 27.59 -25.29 -11.34
N SER A 64 26.90 -24.19 -11.55
CA SER A 64 27.30 -23.12 -12.47
C SER A 64 27.31 -21.78 -11.72
N PHE A 65 28.13 -20.85 -12.19
CA PHE A 65 28.33 -19.55 -11.54
C PHE A 65 28.12 -18.43 -12.55
N VAL A 66 27.35 -17.41 -12.12
CA VAL A 66 27.06 -16.22 -12.91
C VAL A 66 27.47 -14.98 -12.12
N ARG A 67 28.29 -14.12 -12.74
CA ARG A 67 28.64 -12.84 -12.13
C ARG A 67 27.43 -11.90 -12.18
N THR A 68 26.98 -11.44 -11.02
CA THR A 68 25.83 -10.55 -10.85
C THR A 68 26.22 -9.08 -10.75
N GLY A 69 27.44 -8.79 -10.31
CA GLY A 69 27.90 -7.42 -10.14
C GLY A 69 29.43 -7.27 -10.15
N THR A 70 29.89 -6.04 -10.35
CA THR A 70 31.26 -5.59 -10.11
C THR A 70 31.20 -4.23 -9.43
N TYR A 71 31.77 -4.12 -8.26
CA TYR A 71 31.77 -2.94 -7.41
C TYR A 71 33.19 -2.40 -7.27
N ASP A 72 33.34 -1.09 -7.40
CA ASP A 72 34.61 -0.41 -7.26
C ASP A 72 34.87 -0.16 -5.76
N GLY A 73 35.96 -0.70 -5.23
CA GLY A 73 36.44 -0.47 -3.87
C GLY A 73 37.59 0.51 -3.82
N ASP A 74 38.04 0.81 -2.61
CA ASP A 74 39.18 1.71 -2.38
C ASP A 74 40.51 1.08 -2.86
N ALA A 75 41.52 1.92 -3.06
CA ALA A 75 42.89 1.52 -3.43
C ALA A 75 43.01 0.63 -4.70
N GLY A 76 42.06 0.77 -5.65
CA GLY A 76 42.07 0.02 -6.89
C GLY A 76 41.71 -1.47 -6.75
N VAL A 77 41.00 -1.83 -5.70
CA VAL A 77 40.42 -3.17 -5.53
C VAL A 77 39.01 -3.18 -6.10
N TYR A 78 38.67 -4.26 -6.80
CA TYR A 78 37.35 -4.51 -7.37
C TYR A 78 36.74 -5.74 -6.72
N SER A 79 35.44 -5.67 -6.41
CA SER A 79 34.66 -6.77 -5.85
C SER A 79 33.73 -7.31 -6.91
N MET A 80 33.86 -8.61 -7.24
CA MET A 80 33.01 -9.31 -8.19
C MET A 80 32.08 -10.26 -7.43
N ALA A 81 30.78 -9.98 -7.44
CA ALA A 81 29.75 -10.83 -6.84
C ALA A 81 29.27 -11.89 -7.85
N TYR A 82 29.06 -13.10 -7.35
CA TYR A 82 28.59 -14.23 -8.12
C TYR A 82 27.40 -14.90 -7.45
N GLU A 83 26.44 -15.33 -8.27
CA GLU A 83 25.40 -16.28 -7.89
C GLU A 83 25.76 -17.69 -8.34
N ARG A 84 25.29 -18.67 -7.55
CA ARG A 84 25.39 -20.09 -7.85
C ARG A 84 24.05 -20.62 -8.33
N THR A 85 24.07 -21.48 -9.34
CA THR A 85 22.98 -22.39 -9.68
C THR A 85 23.47 -23.83 -9.58
N HIS A 86 22.60 -24.72 -9.12
CA HIS A 86 22.84 -26.17 -9.08
C HIS A 86 21.70 -26.88 -9.80
N GLU A 87 22.02 -27.74 -10.76
CA GLU A 87 21.03 -28.34 -11.69
C GLU A 87 20.08 -27.30 -12.33
N GLY A 88 20.56 -26.08 -12.55
CA GLY A 88 19.80 -24.98 -13.16
C GLY A 88 18.94 -24.18 -12.19
N LEU A 89 18.82 -24.58 -10.91
CA LEU A 89 18.12 -23.83 -9.88
C LEU A 89 19.08 -22.90 -9.12
N ARG A 90 18.65 -21.69 -8.83
CA ARG A 90 19.40 -20.74 -8.02
C ARG A 90 19.57 -21.27 -6.61
N VAL A 91 20.77 -21.10 -6.05
CA VAL A 91 21.12 -21.55 -4.69
C VAL A 91 21.08 -20.34 -3.75
N VAL A 92 20.11 -20.29 -2.88
CA VAL A 92 20.03 -19.30 -1.80
C VAL A 92 21.07 -19.67 -0.73
N GLY A 93 22.01 -18.73 -0.46
CA GLY A 93 23.17 -19.01 0.39
C GLY A 93 24.34 -19.67 -0.35
N GLY A 94 24.28 -19.71 -1.68
CA GLY A 94 25.37 -20.22 -2.53
C GLY A 94 26.21 -19.12 -3.18
N ASP A 95 25.94 -17.86 -2.87
CA ASP A 95 26.65 -16.71 -3.40
C ASP A 95 28.08 -16.59 -2.86
N PHE A 96 28.93 -15.91 -3.62
CA PHE A 96 30.30 -15.63 -3.21
C PHE A 96 30.84 -14.38 -3.90
N VAL A 97 31.91 -13.85 -3.35
CA VAL A 97 32.61 -12.65 -3.84
C VAL A 97 34.07 -12.97 -4.06
N VAL A 98 34.63 -12.46 -5.17
CA VAL A 98 36.06 -12.48 -5.46
C VAL A 98 36.58 -11.05 -5.55
N LEU A 99 37.64 -10.74 -4.81
CA LEU A 99 38.30 -9.45 -4.82
C LEU A 99 39.54 -9.54 -5.69
N ALA A 100 39.70 -8.60 -6.64
CA ALA A 100 40.93 -8.50 -7.44
C ALA A 100 41.38 -7.03 -7.54
N ASN A 101 42.70 -6.82 -7.66
CA ASN A 101 43.27 -5.49 -7.79
C ASN A 101 43.35 -5.02 -9.28
N ALA A 102 43.76 -3.78 -9.45
CA ALA A 102 43.91 -3.14 -10.77
C ALA A 102 44.93 -3.86 -11.71
N GLU A 103 45.85 -4.61 -11.14
CA GLU A 103 46.88 -5.39 -11.84
C GLU A 103 46.39 -6.80 -12.22
N GLY A 104 45.10 -7.12 -12.02
CA GLY A 104 44.53 -8.42 -12.34
C GLY A 104 44.99 -9.55 -11.40
N GLN A 105 45.28 -9.24 -10.15
CA GLN A 105 45.60 -10.25 -9.13
C GLN A 105 44.42 -10.41 -8.17
N VAL A 106 44.01 -11.67 -7.92
CA VAL A 106 43.01 -11.96 -6.91
C VAL A 106 43.63 -11.78 -5.52
N VAL A 107 43.04 -10.91 -4.70
CA VAL A 107 43.54 -10.56 -3.38
C VAL A 107 42.70 -11.14 -2.24
N GLY A 108 41.52 -11.72 -2.54
CA GLY A 108 40.68 -12.38 -1.58
C GLY A 108 39.40 -12.96 -2.16
N SER A 109 38.72 -13.78 -1.38
CA SER A 109 37.39 -14.29 -1.68
C SER A 109 36.61 -14.51 -0.40
N SER A 110 35.28 -14.43 -0.50
CA SER A 110 34.33 -14.77 0.55
C SER A 110 33.25 -15.65 -0.05
N VAL A 111 32.95 -16.77 0.59
CA VAL A 111 31.98 -17.77 0.11
C VAL A 111 30.94 -17.95 1.21
N ALA A 112 29.65 -17.88 0.84
CA ALA A 112 28.55 -17.95 1.79
C ALA A 112 28.33 -19.36 2.34
N GLN A 113 28.68 -20.41 1.58
CA GLN A 113 28.50 -21.81 2.00
C GLN A 113 29.80 -22.43 2.50
N GLU A 114 29.68 -23.37 3.45
CA GLU A 114 30.81 -24.10 4.03
C GLU A 114 30.92 -25.55 3.53
N GLN A 115 29.93 -26.02 2.73
CA GLN A 115 29.88 -27.38 2.19
C GLN A 115 29.29 -27.39 0.79
N PRO A 116 29.61 -28.39 -0.06
CA PRO A 116 28.98 -28.54 -1.37
C PRO A 116 27.46 -28.70 -1.28
N VAL A 117 26.75 -28.24 -2.32
CA VAL A 117 25.31 -28.46 -2.45
C VAL A 117 25.05 -29.94 -2.70
N GLU A 118 24.37 -30.60 -1.77
CA GLU A 118 23.88 -31.96 -1.90
C GLU A 118 22.36 -31.97 -1.77
N ILE A 119 21.65 -32.33 -2.83
CA ILE A 119 20.18 -32.42 -2.84
C ILE A 119 19.73 -33.75 -3.46
N GLY A 120 18.77 -34.40 -2.82
CA GLY A 120 18.28 -35.71 -3.28
C GLY A 120 17.37 -35.63 -4.51
N SER A 121 16.67 -34.51 -4.71
CA SER A 121 15.78 -34.29 -5.85
C SER A 121 15.50 -32.80 -6.02
N THR A 122 15.47 -32.35 -7.26
CA THR A 122 15.04 -30.98 -7.67
C THR A 122 13.58 -30.96 -8.14
N THR A 123 12.83 -32.03 -7.93
CA THR A 123 11.40 -32.10 -8.26
C THR A 123 10.57 -31.87 -6.99
N PRO A 124 9.76 -30.79 -6.93
CA PRO A 124 8.95 -30.47 -5.78
C PRO A 124 7.74 -31.41 -5.65
N THR A 125 7.39 -31.78 -4.43
CA THR A 125 6.12 -32.48 -4.12
C THR A 125 4.99 -31.48 -3.89
N LEU A 126 5.32 -30.29 -3.35
CA LEU A 126 4.37 -29.22 -3.12
C LEU A 126 4.13 -28.40 -4.39
N LYS A 127 2.90 -28.05 -4.67
CA LYS A 127 2.58 -27.14 -5.78
C LYS A 127 2.92 -25.69 -5.43
N ALA A 128 3.44 -24.93 -6.39
CA ALA A 128 3.78 -23.51 -6.23
C ALA A 128 2.63 -22.67 -5.64
N ALA A 129 1.38 -22.91 -6.04
CA ALA A 129 0.22 -22.21 -5.50
C ALA A 129 -0.02 -22.42 -4.00
N ARG A 130 0.44 -23.55 -3.42
CA ARG A 130 0.37 -23.75 -1.98
C ARG A 130 1.50 -22.99 -1.27
N ALA A 131 2.70 -23.03 -1.83
CA ALA A 131 3.81 -22.24 -1.31
C ALA A 131 3.47 -20.73 -1.27
N ALA A 132 2.85 -20.21 -2.35
CA ALA A 132 2.36 -18.84 -2.35
C ALA A 132 1.42 -18.52 -1.18
N ARG A 133 0.48 -19.42 -0.89
CA ARG A 133 -0.46 -19.23 0.24
C ARG A 133 0.24 -19.28 1.59
N VAL A 134 1.21 -20.19 1.77
CA VAL A 134 1.99 -20.24 3.00
C VAL A 134 2.80 -18.97 3.18
N ALA A 135 3.45 -18.50 2.12
CA ALA A 135 4.22 -17.27 2.17
C ALA A 135 3.33 -16.03 2.46
N THR A 136 2.19 -15.92 1.79
CA THR A 136 1.26 -14.79 2.03
C THR A 136 0.61 -14.81 3.40
N SER A 137 0.54 -15.96 4.07
CA SER A 137 0.06 -16.05 5.45
C SER A 137 1.06 -15.53 6.50
N GLN A 138 2.26 -15.13 6.07
CA GLN A 138 3.26 -14.53 6.96
C GLN A 138 3.09 -13.01 7.09
N VAL A 139 2.16 -12.41 6.36
CA VAL A 139 1.87 -10.97 6.36
C VAL A 139 0.37 -10.77 6.61
N ASP A 140 0.01 -9.92 7.55
CA ASP A 140 -1.38 -9.72 8.01
C ASP A 140 -2.31 -9.22 6.88
N GLN A 141 -1.86 -8.24 6.10
CA GLN A 141 -2.61 -7.65 5.00
C GLN A 141 -1.73 -7.60 3.75
N VAL A 142 -1.89 -8.56 2.86
CA VAL A 142 -1.11 -8.66 1.63
C VAL A 142 -1.66 -7.72 0.57
N THR A 143 -0.79 -6.89 -0.02
CA THR A 143 -1.11 -6.01 -1.15
C THR A 143 -0.59 -6.57 -2.47
N ASP A 144 0.54 -7.30 -2.45
CA ASP A 144 1.16 -7.91 -3.62
C ASP A 144 1.99 -9.14 -3.22
N ALA A 145 2.13 -10.10 -4.14
CA ALA A 145 3.03 -11.24 -3.95
C ALA A 145 3.58 -11.71 -5.30
N SER A 146 4.87 -12.02 -5.33
CA SER A 146 5.51 -12.58 -6.52
C SER A 146 5.01 -13.99 -6.84
N ALA A 147 5.17 -14.41 -8.08
CA ALA A 147 5.05 -15.84 -8.42
C ALA A 147 6.16 -16.63 -7.68
N PRO A 148 5.84 -17.81 -7.07
CA PRO A 148 6.84 -18.62 -6.41
C PRO A 148 7.95 -19.08 -7.36
N GLU A 149 9.20 -18.80 -7.03
CA GLU A 149 10.39 -19.26 -7.73
C GLU A 149 10.93 -20.52 -7.05
N LEU A 150 11.15 -21.59 -7.81
CA LEU A 150 11.77 -22.80 -7.26
C LEU A 150 13.28 -22.60 -7.13
N VAL A 151 13.80 -22.77 -5.92
CA VAL A 151 15.20 -22.53 -5.56
C VAL A 151 15.75 -23.69 -4.70
N ILE A 152 17.05 -23.77 -4.57
CA ILE A 152 17.70 -24.59 -3.56
C ILE A 152 18.04 -23.67 -2.38
N TRP A 153 17.41 -23.86 -1.25
CA TRP A 153 17.75 -23.18 -0.01
C TRP A 153 18.86 -23.96 0.70
N HIS A 154 20.03 -23.32 0.85
CA HIS A 154 21.22 -23.92 1.44
C HIS A 154 21.76 -23.02 2.55
N ARG A 155 21.61 -23.45 3.80
CA ARG A 155 21.99 -22.75 5.03
C ARG A 155 22.48 -23.77 6.07
N ASP A 156 22.88 -23.30 7.25
CA ASP A 156 23.40 -24.11 8.37
C ASP A 156 22.52 -25.31 8.73
N ALA A 157 21.20 -25.21 8.55
CA ALA A 157 20.26 -26.30 8.77
C ALA A 157 20.22 -27.36 7.65
N GLY A 158 21.05 -27.23 6.61
CA GLY A 158 21.18 -28.18 5.50
C GLY A 158 20.63 -27.65 4.17
N THR A 159 20.56 -28.56 3.18
CA THR A 159 20.07 -28.26 1.83
C THR A 159 18.62 -28.69 1.69
N ARG A 160 17.76 -27.81 1.19
CA ARG A 160 16.34 -28.05 0.95
C ARG A 160 15.92 -27.52 -0.42
N LEU A 161 15.00 -28.20 -1.09
CA LEU A 161 14.29 -27.63 -2.21
C LEU A 161 13.20 -26.69 -1.64
N ALA A 162 13.12 -25.46 -2.12
CA ALA A 162 12.20 -24.46 -1.60
C ALA A 162 11.57 -23.63 -2.71
N TYR A 163 10.44 -23.01 -2.39
CA TYR A 163 9.90 -21.90 -3.16
C TYR A 163 10.23 -20.58 -2.45
N GLU A 164 10.84 -19.66 -3.17
CA GLU A 164 11.02 -18.27 -2.75
C GLU A 164 9.81 -17.45 -3.22
N VAL A 165 9.24 -16.65 -2.32
CA VAL A 165 8.11 -15.75 -2.62
C VAL A 165 8.40 -14.41 -1.95
N GLU A 166 8.31 -13.33 -2.72
CA GLU A 166 8.28 -11.98 -2.15
C GLU A 166 6.83 -11.61 -1.85
N VAL A 167 6.58 -11.14 -0.63
CA VAL A 167 5.25 -10.73 -0.15
C VAL A 167 5.33 -9.29 0.32
N ARG A 168 4.45 -8.44 -0.17
CA ARG A 168 4.32 -7.04 0.24
C ARG A 168 2.97 -6.82 0.87
N GLY A 169 2.93 -5.98 1.90
CA GLY A 169 1.69 -5.69 2.59
C GLY A 169 1.88 -4.88 3.86
N VAL A 170 0.99 -5.10 4.81
CA VAL A 170 1.09 -4.58 6.17
C VAL A 170 1.17 -5.77 7.11
N ASP A 171 2.17 -5.79 7.98
CA ASP A 171 2.37 -6.81 9.01
C ASP A 171 2.59 -6.13 10.36
N ALA A 172 1.87 -6.58 11.40
CA ALA A 172 1.87 -5.95 12.72
C ALA A 172 1.63 -4.43 12.70
N GLY A 173 0.84 -3.94 11.75
CA GLY A 173 0.55 -2.51 11.57
C GLY A 173 1.58 -1.71 10.76
N HIS A 174 2.66 -2.31 10.31
CA HIS A 174 3.73 -1.66 9.54
C HIS A 174 3.79 -2.18 8.11
N VAL A 175 4.17 -1.32 7.17
CA VAL A 175 4.44 -1.77 5.80
C VAL A 175 5.56 -2.81 5.83
N SER A 176 5.32 -3.95 5.19
CA SER A 176 6.21 -5.10 5.18
C SER A 176 6.52 -5.53 3.75
N TRP A 177 7.75 -5.92 3.50
CA TRP A 177 8.19 -6.58 2.29
C TRP A 177 9.03 -7.78 2.70
N GLN A 178 8.39 -8.93 2.79
CA GLN A 178 9.05 -10.16 3.21
C GLN A 178 9.48 -11.00 2.02
N LYS A 179 10.64 -11.59 2.13
CA LYS A 179 11.08 -12.69 1.30
C LYS A 179 10.94 -13.97 2.11
N VAL A 180 10.08 -14.88 1.65
CA VAL A 180 9.70 -16.09 2.37
C VAL A 180 10.16 -17.31 1.59
N TRP A 181 10.86 -18.21 2.26
CA TRP A 181 11.26 -19.51 1.69
C TRP A 181 10.41 -20.62 2.31
N VAL A 182 9.68 -21.32 1.45
CA VAL A 182 8.75 -22.40 1.82
C VAL A 182 9.32 -23.72 1.32
N ASP A 183 9.50 -24.72 2.18
CA ASP A 183 9.96 -26.06 1.79
C ASP A 183 9.05 -26.63 0.69
N ALA A 184 9.66 -27.03 -0.42
CA ALA A 184 8.94 -27.49 -1.61
C ALA A 184 8.42 -28.94 -1.48
N ASN A 185 8.65 -29.60 -0.33
CA ASN A 185 8.19 -30.95 -0.06
C ASN A 185 7.07 -30.98 1.00
N ASP A 186 7.25 -30.30 2.14
CA ASP A 186 6.31 -30.37 3.27
C ASP A 186 5.52 -29.06 3.49
N GLY A 187 5.97 -27.95 2.90
CA GLY A 187 5.31 -26.64 2.99
C GLY A 187 5.61 -25.89 4.29
N SER A 188 6.58 -26.30 5.07
CA SER A 188 7.05 -25.52 6.22
C SER A 188 7.77 -24.24 5.76
N VAL A 189 7.66 -23.17 6.54
CA VAL A 189 8.46 -21.96 6.32
C VAL A 189 9.88 -22.24 6.81
N LEU A 190 10.85 -22.20 5.91
CA LEU A 190 12.27 -22.37 6.21
C LEU A 190 12.88 -21.09 6.77
N GLU A 191 12.55 -19.96 6.16
CA GLU A 191 13.02 -18.64 6.55
C GLU A 191 12.00 -17.61 6.08
N SER A 192 11.79 -16.57 6.89
CA SER A 192 11.14 -15.34 6.45
C SER A 192 12.07 -14.19 6.80
N ARG A 193 12.30 -13.29 5.83
CA ARG A 193 13.21 -12.17 6.00
C ARG A 193 12.54 -10.88 5.57
N GLU A 194 12.40 -9.96 6.52
CA GLU A 194 11.98 -8.60 6.22
C GLU A 194 13.06 -7.89 5.40
N GLN A 195 12.66 -7.26 4.29
CA GLN A 195 13.54 -6.52 3.40
C GLN A 195 13.55 -5.01 3.72
N ILE A 196 12.57 -4.55 4.47
CA ILE A 196 12.49 -3.15 4.90
C ILE A 196 13.30 -3.02 6.17
N ALA A 197 14.29 -2.14 6.14
CA ALA A 197 14.95 -1.70 7.36
C ALA A 197 13.98 -0.76 8.10
N HIS A 198 13.57 -1.15 9.29
CA HIS A 198 12.78 -0.31 10.17
C HIS A 198 13.73 0.49 11.04
N GLY A 199 14.00 1.74 10.65
CA GLY A 199 14.69 2.69 11.51
C GLY A 199 13.81 3.08 12.69
N THR A 200 14.44 3.49 13.76
CA THR A 200 13.78 4.05 14.94
C THR A 200 13.91 5.56 14.96
N GLY A 201 12.83 6.27 15.25
CA GLY A 201 12.82 7.71 15.36
C GLY A 201 12.40 8.19 16.75
N THR A 202 13.09 9.21 17.29
CA THR A 202 12.59 9.95 18.44
C THR A 202 11.94 11.22 17.93
N ALA A 203 10.63 11.14 17.75
CA ALA A 203 9.75 12.17 17.21
C ALA A 203 9.43 13.26 18.26
N ALA A 204 8.98 14.41 17.79
CA ALA A 204 8.51 15.51 18.66
C ALA A 204 6.99 15.47 18.88
N TYR A 205 6.24 15.09 17.86
CA TYR A 205 4.77 15.09 17.85
C TYR A 205 4.20 13.68 17.79
N SER A 206 4.81 12.82 16.99
CA SER A 206 4.34 11.44 16.79
C SER A 206 4.80 10.50 17.90
N GLY A 207 4.02 9.43 18.18
CA GLY A 207 4.40 8.49 19.23
C GLY A 207 3.47 7.29 19.37
N PRO A 208 3.72 6.42 20.38
CA PRO A 208 4.78 6.51 21.41
C PRO A 208 6.21 6.35 20.86
N ASN A 209 7.14 7.13 21.41
CA ASN A 209 8.55 7.03 21.07
C ASN A 209 9.20 5.73 21.63
N PRO A 210 10.15 5.09 20.90
CA PRO A 210 10.55 5.45 19.55
C PRO A 210 9.51 5.05 18.51
N VAL A 211 9.23 5.94 17.54
CA VAL A 211 8.38 5.58 16.38
C VAL A 211 9.17 4.74 15.38
N SER A 212 8.48 3.87 14.65
CA SER A 212 9.09 3.12 13.55
C SER A 212 8.98 3.92 12.25
N ILE A 213 10.10 4.16 11.58
CA ILE A 213 10.15 4.77 10.24
C ILE A 213 10.87 3.85 9.28
N GLN A 214 10.40 3.81 8.03
CA GLN A 214 11.05 3.03 6.99
C GLN A 214 12.18 3.86 6.39
N THR A 215 13.38 3.30 6.42
CA THR A 215 14.61 3.95 5.97
C THR A 215 15.36 3.03 5.00
N SER A 216 16.28 3.57 4.23
CA SER A 216 17.12 2.80 3.31
C SER A 216 18.54 2.74 3.83
N GLY A 217 19.15 1.55 3.73
CA GLY A 217 20.55 1.37 4.09
C GLY A 217 20.87 0.03 4.72
N SER A 218 22.13 -0.16 5.07
CA SER A 218 22.61 -1.35 5.78
C SER A 218 24.02 -1.09 6.38
N GLY A 219 24.39 -1.88 7.38
CA GLY A 219 25.70 -1.78 8.03
C GLY A 219 25.89 -0.45 8.76
N SER A 220 26.73 0.42 8.24
CA SER A 220 27.00 1.75 8.81
C SER A 220 26.61 2.89 7.86
N SER A 221 25.68 2.66 6.95
CA SER A 221 25.23 3.68 5.98
C SER A 221 23.72 3.60 5.81
N PHE A 222 23.00 4.51 6.46
CA PHE A 222 21.55 4.63 6.41
C PHE A 222 21.13 6.00 5.91
N SER A 223 19.91 6.11 5.36
CA SER A 223 19.33 7.38 4.91
C SER A 223 17.83 7.44 5.18
N MET A 224 17.31 8.61 5.48
CA MET A 224 15.88 8.88 5.63
C MET A 224 15.18 8.90 4.25
N THR A 225 15.23 7.76 3.57
CA THR A 225 14.61 7.49 2.26
C THR A 225 13.74 6.24 2.41
N ASP A 226 12.48 6.34 2.03
CA ASP A 226 11.56 5.18 2.03
C ASP A 226 12.04 4.11 1.02
N PRO A 227 12.29 2.86 1.45
CA PRO A 227 12.84 1.84 0.58
C PRO A 227 11.88 1.36 -0.51
N THR A 228 10.57 1.52 -0.31
CA THR A 228 9.53 1.13 -1.28
C THR A 228 9.08 2.29 -2.15
N ALA A 229 9.47 3.52 -1.81
CA ALA A 229 9.13 4.75 -2.53
C ALA A 229 10.33 5.72 -2.51
N THR A 230 11.39 5.43 -3.25
CA THR A 230 12.69 6.10 -3.15
C THR A 230 12.69 7.61 -3.44
N THR A 231 11.60 8.14 -4.00
CA THR A 231 11.37 9.58 -4.14
C THR A 231 10.80 10.21 -2.87
N LEU A 232 10.19 9.42 -1.96
CA LEU A 232 9.80 9.82 -0.62
C LEU A 232 11.03 9.77 0.29
N LYS A 233 11.55 10.91 0.64
CA LYS A 233 12.73 11.05 1.50
C LYS A 233 12.68 12.38 2.21
N CYS A 234 13.29 12.45 3.39
CA CYS A 234 13.40 13.71 4.11
C CYS A 234 14.79 14.32 3.97
N GLN A 235 14.81 15.61 3.69
CA GLN A 235 15.99 16.41 3.37
C GLN A 235 16.09 17.64 4.26
N ASN A 236 17.33 18.05 4.56
CA ASN A 236 17.60 19.34 5.15
C ASN A 236 17.39 20.42 4.09
N ALA A 237 16.54 21.40 4.33
CA ALA A 237 16.30 22.52 3.40
C ALA A 237 17.59 23.33 3.12
N SER A 238 18.58 23.29 4.01
CA SER A 238 19.91 23.84 3.74
C SER A 238 20.70 22.86 2.87
N GLY A 239 20.77 23.11 1.57
CA GLY A 239 21.52 22.32 0.60
C GLY A 239 20.80 21.07 0.06
N ASN A 240 19.58 20.79 0.52
CA ASN A 240 18.73 19.71 0.01
C ASN A 240 19.34 18.29 0.12
N ALA A 241 20.26 18.10 1.08
CA ALA A 241 20.83 16.80 1.35
C ALA A 241 19.84 15.92 2.14
N THR A 242 19.65 14.69 1.71
CA THR A 242 18.90 13.68 2.48
C THR A 242 19.68 13.41 3.77
N PHE A 243 18.98 13.27 4.90
CA PHE A 243 19.61 12.89 6.15
C PHE A 243 20.20 11.49 6.04
N THR A 244 21.47 11.34 6.47
CA THR A 244 22.23 10.09 6.47
C THR A 244 22.87 9.87 7.83
N GLY A 245 22.98 8.60 8.26
CA GLY A 245 23.54 8.19 9.54
C GLY A 245 24.39 6.93 9.45
N THR A 246 25.13 6.65 10.51
CA THR A 246 25.93 5.42 10.66
C THR A 246 25.19 4.33 11.42
N ASP A 247 24.06 4.67 11.99
CA ASP A 247 23.08 3.77 12.60
C ASP A 247 21.69 4.14 12.06
N ASP A 248 20.68 3.36 12.39
CA ASP A 248 19.31 3.57 11.93
C ASP A 248 18.44 4.12 13.08
N ALA A 249 19.02 5.03 13.88
CA ALA A 249 18.35 5.74 14.96
C ALA A 249 18.37 7.25 14.69
N TRP A 250 17.20 7.87 14.62
CA TRP A 250 17.00 9.20 14.08
C TRP A 250 16.32 10.14 15.09
N GLY A 251 16.67 11.41 15.04
CA GLY A 251 16.07 12.43 15.87
C GLY A 251 16.41 12.30 17.36
N ASN A 252 16.01 13.30 18.13
CA ASN A 252 16.26 13.37 19.57
C ASN A 252 15.05 13.88 20.39
N GLY A 253 13.89 14.04 19.75
CA GLY A 253 12.66 14.56 20.37
C GLY A 253 12.62 16.08 20.54
N ASP A 254 13.67 16.80 20.17
CA ASP A 254 13.66 18.27 20.20
C ASP A 254 12.96 18.81 18.95
N PRO A 255 11.80 19.49 19.08
CA PRO A 255 11.04 19.99 17.94
C PRO A 255 11.77 21.09 17.14
N THR A 256 12.87 21.63 17.64
CA THR A 256 13.72 22.59 16.91
C THR A 256 14.85 21.93 16.11
N ASN A 257 15.07 20.63 16.33
CA ASN A 257 16.06 19.84 15.59
C ASN A 257 15.46 19.41 14.24
N ARG A 258 16.16 19.68 13.12
CA ARG A 258 15.68 19.36 11.77
C ARG A 258 15.58 17.86 11.49
N GLU A 259 16.46 17.07 12.09
CA GLU A 259 16.40 15.61 11.96
C GLU A 259 15.18 15.06 12.69
N THR A 260 14.85 15.58 13.89
CA THR A 260 13.60 15.27 14.59
C THR A 260 12.38 15.67 13.76
N GLY A 261 12.37 16.88 13.18
CA GLY A 261 11.31 17.29 12.28
C GLY A 261 11.20 16.39 11.04
N CYS A 262 12.32 15.82 10.57
CA CYS A 262 12.31 14.82 9.51
C CYS A 262 11.78 13.45 9.98
N VAL A 263 11.97 13.06 11.24
CA VAL A 263 11.34 11.86 11.81
C VAL A 263 9.82 11.99 11.74
N ASP A 264 9.27 13.07 12.29
CA ASP A 264 7.83 13.33 12.26
C ASP A 264 7.29 13.39 10.83
N ALA A 265 7.97 14.14 9.94
CA ALA A 265 7.51 14.32 8.57
C ALA A 265 7.56 13.03 7.72
N LEU A 266 8.61 12.22 7.88
CA LEU A 266 8.71 10.94 7.17
C LEU A 266 7.70 9.92 7.70
N TYR A 267 7.52 9.88 9.03
CA TYR A 267 6.50 9.07 9.68
C TYR A 267 5.10 9.42 9.13
N ALA A 268 4.70 10.67 9.18
CA ALA A 268 3.42 11.16 8.68
C ALA A 268 3.18 10.77 7.21
N ALA A 269 4.17 10.98 6.34
CA ALA A 269 4.08 10.61 4.94
C ALA A 269 3.96 9.09 4.71
N GLN A 270 4.56 8.28 5.58
CA GLN A 270 4.44 6.82 5.54
C GLN A 270 3.08 6.34 6.04
N GLN A 271 2.49 6.99 7.05
CA GLN A 271 1.11 6.71 7.45
C GLN A 271 0.12 7.08 6.34
N LEU A 272 0.27 8.24 5.72
CA LEU A 272 -0.50 8.62 4.53
C LEU A 272 -0.32 7.59 3.39
N LYS A 273 0.89 7.11 3.14
CA LYS A 273 1.16 6.06 2.14
C LYS A 273 0.37 4.78 2.44
N GLY A 274 0.35 4.36 3.70
CA GLY A 274 -0.44 3.23 4.18
C GLY A 274 -1.94 3.45 3.97
N MET A 275 -2.46 4.61 4.34
CA MET A 275 -3.86 4.99 4.16
C MET A 275 -4.27 5.01 2.69
N LEU A 276 -3.47 5.64 1.81
CA LEU A 276 -3.74 5.68 0.37
C LEU A 276 -3.85 4.29 -0.23
N SER A 277 -2.93 3.39 0.13
CA SER A 277 -2.91 2.02 -0.37
C SER A 277 -4.09 1.20 0.17
N SER A 278 -4.27 1.16 1.50
CA SER A 278 -5.22 0.26 2.14
C SER A 278 -6.68 0.75 2.08
N TRP A 279 -6.91 2.07 2.21
CA TRP A 279 -8.26 2.62 2.18
C TRP A 279 -8.73 2.98 0.78
N LEU A 280 -7.85 3.55 -0.05
CA LEU A 280 -8.23 4.12 -1.36
C LEU A 280 -7.77 3.27 -2.55
N GLY A 281 -6.90 2.28 -2.35
CA GLY A 281 -6.28 1.51 -3.43
C GLY A 281 -5.39 2.38 -4.33
N ARG A 282 -4.92 3.54 -3.80
CA ARG A 282 -4.09 4.49 -4.55
C ARG A 282 -2.61 4.20 -4.33
N ASN A 283 -1.88 4.02 -5.41
CA ASN A 283 -0.44 3.77 -5.37
C ASN A 283 0.36 5.09 -5.39
N GLY A 284 0.80 5.54 -4.20
CA GLY A 284 1.58 6.75 -4.03
C GLY A 284 0.83 8.07 -4.26
N MET A 285 1.52 9.19 -4.05
CA MET A 285 0.94 10.52 -4.19
C MET A 285 0.41 10.78 -5.61
N ASN A 286 1.14 10.33 -6.63
CA ASN A 286 0.77 10.54 -8.04
C ASN A 286 -0.14 9.46 -8.64
N GLY A 287 -0.54 8.44 -7.87
CA GLY A 287 -1.36 7.32 -8.33
C GLY A 287 -0.60 6.21 -9.08
N SER A 288 0.73 6.35 -9.23
CA SER A 288 1.61 5.41 -9.96
C SER A 288 2.89 5.09 -9.18
N GLY A 289 2.86 5.20 -7.86
CA GLY A 289 3.98 4.91 -6.95
C GLY A 289 4.93 6.09 -6.72
N GLY A 290 4.76 7.22 -7.40
CA GLY A 290 5.63 8.39 -7.26
C GLY A 290 5.24 9.29 -6.08
N TRP A 291 6.27 9.85 -5.43
CA TRP A 291 6.21 10.82 -4.35
C TRP A 291 7.13 12.00 -4.65
N VAL A 292 7.11 13.03 -3.82
CA VAL A 292 8.07 14.13 -3.80
C VAL A 292 8.85 14.13 -2.48
N PRO A 293 10.07 14.70 -2.44
CA PRO A 293 10.82 14.82 -1.20
C PRO A 293 10.17 15.79 -0.23
N ILE A 294 10.39 15.55 1.07
CA ILE A 294 10.07 16.49 2.14
C ILE A 294 11.35 17.27 2.48
N ARG A 295 11.23 18.55 2.75
CA ARG A 295 12.35 19.40 3.19
C ARG A 295 11.99 20.12 4.46
N VAL A 296 12.72 19.81 5.54
CA VAL A 296 12.58 20.45 6.83
C VAL A 296 13.66 21.53 6.99
N GLY A 297 13.24 22.73 7.34
CA GLY A 297 14.16 23.85 7.56
C GLY A 297 13.85 25.09 6.70
N LEU A 298 12.65 25.23 6.17
CA LEU A 298 12.16 26.44 5.55
C LEU A 298 12.16 27.58 6.59
N ASN A 299 12.73 28.72 6.26
CA ASN A 299 12.74 29.89 7.14
C ASN A 299 11.46 30.73 6.94
N ASP A 300 10.33 30.11 7.22
CA ASP A 300 9.00 30.72 7.16
C ASP A 300 8.08 30.09 8.20
N VAL A 301 7.06 30.85 8.64
CA VAL A 301 6.00 30.38 9.52
C VAL A 301 4.89 29.77 8.65
N ASN A 302 5.22 28.72 7.93
CA ASN A 302 4.36 28.07 6.95
C ASN A 302 4.87 26.68 6.58
N ALA A 303 4.00 25.84 5.97
CA ALA A 303 4.36 24.69 5.17
C ALA A 303 3.67 24.80 3.81
N TYR A 304 4.19 24.15 2.76
CA TYR A 304 3.54 24.15 1.45
C TYR A 304 4.05 23.02 0.54
N TYR A 305 3.17 22.58 -0.33
CA TYR A 305 3.49 21.80 -1.52
C TYR A 305 3.69 22.71 -2.73
N ASP A 306 4.79 22.59 -3.48
CA ASP A 306 5.14 23.45 -4.61
C ASP A 306 5.09 22.76 -5.98
N GLY A 307 4.53 21.55 -6.05
CA GLY A 307 4.49 20.72 -7.26
C GLY A 307 5.66 19.75 -7.38
N THR A 308 6.77 19.99 -6.66
CA THR A 308 8.01 19.21 -6.73
C THR A 308 8.51 18.71 -5.38
N GLN A 309 8.03 19.26 -4.29
CA GLN A 309 8.42 18.95 -2.91
C GLN A 309 7.38 19.46 -1.92
N VAL A 310 7.42 18.90 -0.70
CA VAL A 310 6.77 19.44 0.48
C VAL A 310 7.83 20.19 1.29
N GLN A 311 7.55 21.44 1.65
CA GLN A 311 8.43 22.31 2.44
C GLN A 311 7.82 22.50 3.83
N ILE A 312 8.62 22.23 4.88
CA ILE A 312 8.23 22.37 6.27
C ILE A 312 9.02 23.52 6.91
N GLY A 313 8.29 24.52 7.34
CA GLY A 313 8.82 25.65 8.09
C GLY A 313 8.64 25.47 9.59
N HIS A 314 8.50 26.60 10.31
CA HIS A 314 8.53 26.59 11.77
C HIS A 314 7.39 27.43 12.38
N SER A 315 7.00 27.10 13.62
CA SER A 315 6.06 27.93 14.38
C SER A 315 6.65 29.31 14.70
N GLN A 316 5.79 30.31 14.81
CA GLN A 316 6.18 31.68 15.13
C GLN A 316 6.83 31.76 16.52
N THR A 317 6.29 31.02 17.48
CA THR A 317 6.81 30.96 18.85
C THR A 317 7.66 29.71 19.04
N GLY A 318 8.93 29.89 19.43
CA GLY A 318 9.84 28.79 19.75
C GLY A 318 10.55 28.14 18.56
N GLY A 319 10.20 28.47 17.32
CA GLY A 319 10.91 27.97 16.13
C GLY A 319 10.88 26.45 15.97
N ARG A 320 9.78 25.81 16.38
CA ARG A 320 9.56 24.37 16.26
C ARG A 320 9.21 24.03 14.81
N TRP A 321 9.76 22.97 14.25
CA TRP A 321 9.36 22.51 12.91
C TRP A 321 7.92 22.01 12.94
N ILE A 322 7.08 22.47 12.01
CA ILE A 322 5.66 22.19 11.97
C ILE A 322 5.38 20.89 11.17
N SER A 323 5.94 19.80 11.62
CA SER A 323 5.95 18.49 10.94
C SER A 323 5.00 17.46 11.59
N SER A 324 3.92 17.91 12.26
CA SER A 324 2.86 17.04 12.74
C SER A 324 2.19 16.25 11.61
N ILE A 325 1.49 15.17 11.96
CA ILE A 325 0.93 14.24 10.96
C ILE A 325 -0.09 14.93 10.06
N ASP A 326 -0.95 15.76 10.64
CA ASP A 326 -1.97 16.53 9.96
C ASP A 326 -1.38 17.54 8.96
N VAL A 327 -0.39 18.35 9.37
CA VAL A 327 0.26 19.34 8.51
C VAL A 327 0.95 18.67 7.33
N VAL A 328 1.74 17.62 7.57
CA VAL A 328 2.46 16.93 6.50
C VAL A 328 1.50 16.21 5.55
N ALA A 329 0.45 15.56 6.07
CA ALA A 329 -0.55 14.89 5.25
C ALA A 329 -1.42 15.89 4.47
N HIS A 330 -1.67 17.09 5.01
CA HIS A 330 -2.32 18.20 4.30
C HIS A 330 -1.51 18.62 3.06
N GLU A 331 -0.22 18.85 3.21
CA GLU A 331 0.66 19.24 2.09
C GLU A 331 0.71 18.16 0.99
N PHE A 332 0.81 16.90 1.38
CA PHE A 332 0.67 15.80 0.42
C PHE A 332 -0.74 15.68 -0.16
N GLY A 333 -1.77 16.09 0.57
CA GLY A 333 -3.15 16.23 0.10
C GLY A 333 -3.25 17.15 -1.12
N HIS A 334 -2.55 18.29 -1.10
CA HIS A 334 -2.40 19.15 -2.29
C HIS A 334 -1.68 18.42 -3.43
N GLY A 335 -0.64 17.63 -3.12
CA GLY A 335 0.05 16.82 -4.12
C GLY A 335 -0.85 15.74 -4.74
N ILE A 336 -1.70 15.11 -3.94
CA ILE A 336 -2.70 14.14 -4.42
C ILE A 336 -3.74 14.85 -5.29
N ASP A 337 -4.20 16.02 -4.88
CA ASP A 337 -5.15 16.84 -5.63
C ASP A 337 -4.57 17.27 -6.99
N ASP A 338 -3.32 17.75 -7.01
CA ASP A 338 -2.59 18.10 -8.23
C ASP A 338 -2.48 16.91 -9.21
N LYS A 339 -2.29 15.70 -8.70
CA LYS A 339 -2.13 14.47 -9.49
C LYS A 339 -3.44 13.69 -9.69
N THR A 340 -4.59 14.33 -9.48
CA THR A 340 -5.91 13.86 -9.91
C THR A 340 -6.41 14.67 -11.12
N PRO A 341 -7.41 14.20 -11.88
CA PRO A 341 -7.91 14.91 -13.05
C PRO A 341 -8.23 16.38 -12.75
N GLY A 342 -7.83 17.29 -13.63
CA GLY A 342 -8.09 18.72 -13.51
C GLY A 342 -7.04 19.53 -12.73
N GLY A 343 -6.02 18.89 -12.13
CA GLY A 343 -4.98 19.56 -11.34
C GLY A 343 -5.49 20.02 -9.96
N ILE A 344 -4.77 20.92 -9.29
CA ILE A 344 -5.17 21.45 -7.97
C ILE A 344 -6.56 22.08 -8.05
N SER A 345 -7.39 21.77 -7.08
CA SER A 345 -8.75 22.28 -6.94
C SER A 345 -8.75 23.81 -6.80
N GLY A 346 -9.82 24.44 -7.24
CA GLY A 346 -10.01 25.89 -7.18
C GLY A 346 -11.38 26.25 -6.59
N GLY A 347 -11.74 27.54 -6.66
CA GLY A 347 -13.02 28.03 -6.18
C GLY A 347 -13.23 27.85 -4.68
N GLY A 348 -12.15 27.94 -3.89
CA GLY A 348 -12.14 27.84 -2.45
C GLY A 348 -12.20 26.40 -1.92
N THR A 349 -11.87 25.40 -2.74
CA THR A 349 -11.98 23.97 -2.33
C THR A 349 -10.63 23.29 -2.13
N GLN A 350 -9.50 23.90 -2.45
CA GLN A 350 -8.19 23.26 -2.38
C GLN A 350 -7.78 22.90 -0.95
N GLU A 351 -8.02 23.79 0.00
CA GLU A 351 -7.59 23.61 1.39
C GLU A 351 -8.36 22.49 2.09
N PHE A 352 -9.70 22.46 1.96
CA PHE A 352 -10.46 21.38 2.60
C PHE A 352 -10.10 19.99 2.03
N ILE A 353 -9.57 19.90 0.80
CA ILE A 353 -9.03 18.63 0.28
C ILE A 353 -7.79 18.23 1.07
N GLY A 354 -6.85 19.17 1.29
CA GLY A 354 -5.68 18.93 2.15
C GLY A 354 -6.09 18.46 3.54
N ASP A 355 -7.03 19.17 4.18
CA ASP A 355 -7.53 18.87 5.51
C ASP A 355 -8.24 17.50 5.61
N ALA A 356 -8.99 17.12 4.58
CA ALA A 356 -9.62 15.81 4.54
C ALA A 356 -8.60 14.65 4.46
N PHE A 357 -7.48 14.83 3.75
CA PHE A 357 -6.38 13.87 3.78
C PHE A 357 -5.62 13.89 5.09
N ALA A 358 -5.44 15.06 5.71
CA ALA A 358 -4.83 15.24 7.02
C ALA A 358 -5.57 14.43 8.09
N THR A 359 -6.83 14.78 8.34
CA THR A 359 -7.66 14.11 9.35
C THR A 359 -7.83 12.61 9.07
N SER A 360 -8.00 12.21 7.80
CA SER A 360 -8.09 10.78 7.46
C SER A 360 -6.79 10.01 7.72
N THR A 361 -5.63 10.69 7.65
CA THR A 361 -4.33 10.07 7.97
C THR A 361 -4.19 9.88 9.47
N GLU A 362 -4.62 10.83 10.29
CA GLU A 362 -4.67 10.67 11.74
C GLU A 362 -5.58 9.51 12.16
N TYR A 363 -6.81 9.44 11.62
CA TYR A 363 -7.71 8.32 11.91
C TYR A 363 -7.19 6.97 11.42
N TYR A 364 -6.35 6.96 10.40
CA TYR A 364 -5.67 5.75 9.94
C TYR A 364 -4.58 5.32 10.91
N ASP A 365 -3.75 6.26 11.35
CA ASP A 365 -2.64 6.04 12.28
C ASP A 365 -3.12 5.76 13.71
N ASN A 366 -4.17 6.51 14.16
CA ASN A 366 -4.86 6.33 15.44
C ASN A 366 -3.93 6.39 16.66
N GLN A 367 -3.12 7.43 16.78
CA GLN A 367 -2.20 7.62 17.88
C GLN A 367 -2.91 7.82 19.22
N PRO A 368 -2.33 7.35 20.34
CA PRO A 368 -2.89 7.60 21.67
C PRO A 368 -2.47 8.95 22.21
N SER A 369 -3.30 9.56 23.08
CA SER A 369 -2.87 10.72 23.86
C SER A 369 -1.58 10.39 24.66
N PRO A 370 -0.59 11.31 24.80
CA PRO A 370 -0.67 12.74 24.48
C PRO A 370 -0.14 13.11 23.08
N TYR A 371 0.00 12.15 22.20
CA TYR A 371 0.41 12.39 20.82
C TYR A 371 -0.79 12.85 19.99
N ASP A 372 -0.59 13.01 18.71
CA ASP A 372 -1.58 13.45 17.73
C ASP A 372 -2.81 12.49 17.69
N THR A 373 -3.76 12.73 18.59
CA THR A 373 -4.94 11.88 18.76
C THR A 373 -5.99 12.24 17.72
N PRO A 374 -6.52 11.28 16.93
CA PRO A 374 -7.35 11.58 15.78
C PRO A 374 -8.56 12.47 16.10
N ASP A 375 -8.64 13.61 15.46
CA ASP A 375 -9.79 14.51 15.52
C ASP A 375 -10.02 15.25 14.17
N HIS A 376 -10.57 16.43 14.15
CA HIS A 376 -10.82 17.24 12.96
C HIS A 376 -10.33 18.68 13.16
N THR A 377 -9.31 18.85 13.99
CA THR A 377 -8.54 20.09 14.04
C THR A 377 -7.30 19.95 13.16
N ILE A 378 -6.68 21.03 12.78
CA ILE A 378 -5.44 21.05 11.99
C ILE A 378 -4.45 21.97 12.69
N GLY A 379 -3.26 21.46 12.98
CA GLY A 379 -2.17 22.21 13.55
C GLY A 379 -2.29 22.47 15.05
N GLU A 380 -3.06 21.71 15.80
CA GLU A 380 -3.21 21.85 17.24
C GLU A 380 -1.92 21.48 17.98
N GLU A 381 -1.18 20.48 17.51
CA GLU A 381 0.08 20.03 18.13
C GLU A 381 1.23 21.04 17.92
N ILE A 382 1.20 21.78 16.81
CA ILE A 382 2.28 22.71 16.46
C ILE A 382 2.05 24.12 16.99
N ASP A 383 0.81 24.52 17.27
CA ASP A 383 0.41 25.86 17.71
C ASP A 383 1.15 26.96 16.92
N LEU A 384 0.86 27.05 15.62
CA LEU A 384 1.62 27.79 14.61
C LEU A 384 1.95 29.24 15.04
N VAL A 385 0.97 29.94 15.62
CA VAL A 385 1.08 31.35 15.99
C VAL A 385 0.70 31.63 17.46
N GLY A 386 0.58 30.61 18.30
CA GLY A 386 0.22 30.76 19.71
C GLY A 386 -1.27 30.97 19.96
N GLN A 387 -2.13 30.45 19.08
CA GLN A 387 -3.60 30.60 19.15
C GLN A 387 -4.36 29.26 19.10
N GLY A 388 -3.65 28.14 19.24
CA GLY A 388 -4.19 26.79 19.09
C GLY A 388 -4.29 26.33 17.64
N PRO A 389 -5.27 25.46 17.29
CA PRO A 389 -5.38 24.90 15.96
C PRO A 389 -5.56 25.96 14.86
N ILE A 390 -5.06 25.66 13.68
CA ILE A 390 -5.19 26.52 12.50
C ILE A 390 -6.62 26.44 11.95
N ARG A 391 -7.20 25.23 11.93
CA ARG A 391 -8.59 24.98 11.48
C ARG A 391 -9.31 24.02 12.42
N ASP A 392 -10.65 24.06 12.42
CA ASP A 392 -11.52 23.18 13.20
C ASP A 392 -12.73 22.75 12.36
N GLY A 393 -12.68 21.56 11.77
CA GLY A 393 -13.76 21.02 10.93
C GLY A 393 -15.06 20.75 11.73
N SER A 394 -14.96 20.50 13.03
CA SER A 394 -16.13 20.30 13.89
C SER A 394 -16.94 21.60 14.11
N ASN A 395 -16.25 22.73 14.14
CA ASN A 395 -16.82 24.06 14.27
C ASN A 395 -15.87 25.15 13.73
N PRO A 396 -15.82 25.40 12.42
CA PRO A 396 -14.91 26.37 11.82
C PRO A 396 -14.96 27.76 12.46
N ALA A 397 -16.09 28.15 13.02
CA ALA A 397 -16.22 29.44 13.72
C ALA A 397 -15.34 29.56 14.98
N ASN A 398 -14.83 28.46 15.55
CA ASN A 398 -13.90 28.50 16.69
C ASN A 398 -12.59 29.19 16.33
N VAL A 399 -12.16 29.08 15.07
CA VAL A 399 -10.93 29.71 14.53
C VAL A 399 -11.24 30.93 13.65
N GLY A 400 -12.52 31.32 13.51
CA GLY A 400 -12.95 32.49 12.76
C GLY A 400 -13.36 32.21 11.31
N ASP A 401 -13.39 30.93 10.90
CA ASP A 401 -13.72 30.51 9.54
C ASP A 401 -15.23 30.32 9.33
N PRO A 402 -15.72 30.46 8.09
CA PRO A 402 -17.12 30.26 7.76
C PRO A 402 -17.52 28.77 7.89
N SER A 403 -18.56 28.46 8.67
CA SER A 403 -19.14 27.10 8.72
C SER A 403 -20.13 26.82 7.57
N CYS A 404 -20.51 27.85 6.82
CA CYS A 404 -21.53 27.80 5.79
C CYS A 404 -20.99 28.21 4.42
N TYR A 405 -21.39 27.48 3.40
CA TYR A 405 -21.20 27.93 2.03
C TYR A 405 -22.09 29.15 1.73
N SER A 406 -21.51 30.11 1.03
CA SER A 406 -22.20 31.23 0.40
C SER A 406 -21.53 31.56 -0.94
N SER A 407 -22.16 32.39 -1.73
CA SER A 407 -21.58 32.83 -3.03
C SER A 407 -20.29 33.64 -2.90
N SER A 408 -19.94 34.12 -1.71
CA SER A 408 -18.68 34.81 -1.44
C SER A 408 -17.51 33.87 -1.14
N ILE A 409 -17.75 32.61 -0.76
CA ILE A 409 -16.71 31.64 -0.42
C ILE A 409 -15.64 31.48 -1.52
N PRO A 410 -16.00 31.34 -2.82
CA PRO A 410 -14.99 31.21 -3.87
C PRO A 410 -14.01 32.39 -4.02
N SER A 411 -14.36 33.54 -3.41
CA SER A 411 -13.55 34.77 -3.43
C SER A 411 -12.98 35.15 -2.06
N ALA A 412 -13.21 34.32 -1.05
CA ALA A 412 -12.64 34.51 0.28
C ALA A 412 -11.12 34.18 0.28
N GLU A 413 -10.44 34.52 1.36
CA GLU A 413 -9.08 34.04 1.59
C GLU A 413 -9.08 32.51 1.54
N VAL A 414 -8.06 31.93 0.94
CA VAL A 414 -8.07 30.51 0.51
C VAL A 414 -8.26 29.55 1.66
N HIS A 415 -7.63 29.83 2.80
CA HIS A 415 -7.72 28.96 3.99
C HIS A 415 -9.09 29.13 4.67
N ALA A 416 -9.57 30.37 4.84
CA ALA A 416 -10.92 30.60 5.36
C ALA A 416 -12.02 30.02 4.47
N ALA A 417 -11.76 29.94 3.16
CA ALA A 417 -12.70 29.32 2.21
C ALA A 417 -12.87 27.81 2.42
N ALA A 418 -11.97 27.13 3.13
CA ALA A 418 -12.04 25.70 3.44
C ALA A 418 -13.17 25.36 4.41
N GLY A 419 -13.48 26.24 5.37
CA GLY A 419 -14.35 25.94 6.50
C GLY A 419 -15.67 25.23 6.18
N PRO A 420 -16.46 25.60 5.13
CA PRO A 420 -17.63 24.83 4.76
C PRO A 420 -17.33 23.42 4.28
N GLY A 421 -16.15 23.18 3.69
CA GLY A 421 -15.68 21.87 3.24
C GLY A 421 -15.23 21.00 4.40
N ASP A 422 -14.48 21.56 5.34
CA ASP A 422 -14.03 20.87 6.56
C ASP A 422 -15.23 20.45 7.40
N HIS A 423 -16.19 21.37 7.56
CA HIS A 423 -17.43 21.07 8.29
C HIS A 423 -18.29 20.02 7.56
N TRP A 424 -18.34 20.05 6.23
CA TRP A 424 -18.99 19.00 5.44
C TRP A 424 -18.32 17.65 5.66
N PHE A 425 -16.97 17.59 5.62
CA PHE A 425 -16.23 16.34 5.79
C PHE A 425 -16.38 15.77 7.19
N TYR A 426 -16.31 16.64 8.23
CA TYR A 426 -16.62 16.27 9.60
C TYR A 426 -18.03 15.68 9.74
N LEU A 427 -19.05 16.36 9.22
CA LEU A 427 -20.43 15.88 9.31
C LEU A 427 -20.64 14.58 8.54
N LEU A 428 -19.96 14.41 7.40
CA LEU A 428 -20.05 13.18 6.61
C LEU A 428 -19.37 12.01 7.33
N SER A 429 -18.20 12.24 7.91
CA SER A 429 -17.44 11.17 8.57
C SER A 429 -17.99 10.86 9.98
N ARG A 430 -18.20 11.85 10.80
CA ARG A 430 -18.54 11.69 12.24
C ARG A 430 -20.03 11.85 12.53
N GLY A 431 -20.74 12.60 11.69
CA GLY A 431 -22.11 12.99 11.96
C GLY A 431 -22.21 14.14 12.96
N GLY A 432 -23.42 14.45 13.36
CA GLY A 432 -23.68 15.48 14.36
C GLY A 432 -24.64 16.55 13.88
N VAL A 433 -24.68 17.66 14.62
CA VAL A 433 -25.52 18.82 14.32
C VAL A 433 -24.68 19.90 13.67
N SER A 434 -25.07 20.31 12.47
CA SER A 434 -24.38 21.34 11.70
C SER A 434 -24.33 22.67 12.46
N LYS A 435 -23.14 23.27 12.47
CA LYS A 435 -22.90 24.63 12.97
C LYS A 435 -23.36 25.72 11.99
N CYS A 436 -23.66 25.32 10.76
CA CYS A 436 -24.18 26.22 9.74
C CYS A 436 -25.69 26.46 9.90
N ASN A 437 -26.50 25.40 9.90
CA ASN A 437 -27.96 25.55 9.83
C ASN A 437 -28.75 24.66 10.82
N GLY A 438 -28.04 23.95 11.71
CA GLY A 438 -28.66 23.13 12.76
C GLY A 438 -29.23 21.79 12.26
N GLN A 439 -29.00 21.40 11.01
CA GLN A 439 -29.43 20.08 10.52
C GLN A 439 -28.59 18.98 11.14
N SER A 440 -29.23 17.87 11.50
CA SER A 440 -28.54 16.66 11.95
C SER A 440 -28.11 15.80 10.75
N VAL A 441 -26.89 15.30 10.79
CA VAL A 441 -26.32 14.37 9.81
C VAL A 441 -25.89 13.09 10.50
N THR A 442 -26.17 11.95 9.89
CA THR A 442 -25.62 10.66 10.33
C THR A 442 -24.31 10.41 9.59
N GLY A 443 -23.21 10.26 10.33
CA GLY A 443 -21.90 9.98 9.76
C GLY A 443 -21.81 8.58 9.16
N ILE A 444 -20.89 8.42 8.20
CA ILE A 444 -20.63 7.14 7.53
C ILE A 444 -19.27 6.54 7.92
N GLY A 445 -18.53 7.16 8.81
CA GLY A 445 -17.18 6.79 9.22
C GLY A 445 -16.11 7.38 8.30
N GLU A 446 -14.91 7.57 8.86
CA GLU A 446 -13.80 8.27 8.21
C GLU A 446 -13.38 7.63 6.88
N GLN A 447 -13.15 6.32 6.91
CA GLN A 447 -12.73 5.58 5.71
C GLN A 447 -13.75 5.66 4.57
N ALA A 448 -15.06 5.63 4.88
CA ALA A 448 -16.08 5.76 3.86
C ALA A 448 -16.18 7.19 3.33
N ALA A 449 -16.02 8.19 4.20
CA ALA A 449 -16.06 9.60 3.83
C ALA A 449 -14.90 9.97 2.88
N ILE A 450 -13.67 9.59 3.21
CA ILE A 450 -12.52 9.86 2.33
C ILE A 450 -12.61 9.08 1.01
N LYS A 451 -13.16 7.86 1.00
CA LYS A 451 -13.45 7.13 -0.25
C LYS A 451 -14.43 7.88 -1.15
N VAL A 452 -15.48 8.44 -0.59
CA VAL A 452 -16.46 9.25 -1.34
C VAL A 452 -15.78 10.49 -1.91
N LEU A 453 -15.01 11.22 -1.10
CA LEU A 453 -14.29 12.42 -1.54
C LEU A 453 -13.30 12.08 -2.66
N TYR A 454 -12.44 11.09 -2.46
CA TYR A 454 -11.43 10.66 -3.43
C TYR A 454 -12.05 10.23 -4.76
N ASN A 455 -13.12 9.43 -4.75
CA ASN A 455 -13.83 9.05 -5.98
C ASN A 455 -14.53 10.25 -6.64
N GLY A 456 -14.94 11.26 -5.88
CA GLY A 456 -15.39 12.55 -6.39
C GLY A 456 -14.26 13.31 -7.11
N MET A 457 -13.06 13.34 -6.50
CA MET A 457 -11.86 13.95 -7.11
C MET A 457 -11.47 13.29 -8.44
N LEU A 458 -11.70 11.97 -8.62
CA LEU A 458 -11.45 11.29 -9.90
C LEU A 458 -12.37 11.76 -11.05
N MET A 459 -13.46 12.48 -10.75
CA MET A 459 -14.35 13.12 -11.73
C MET A 459 -14.07 14.62 -11.91
N LYS A 460 -13.06 15.14 -11.21
CA LYS A 460 -12.71 16.55 -11.19
C LYS A 460 -12.26 17.04 -12.57
N THR A 461 -12.58 18.30 -12.84
CA THR A 461 -12.09 19.06 -14.00
C THR A 461 -11.36 20.31 -13.53
N SER A 462 -10.61 20.98 -14.39
CA SER A 462 -9.86 22.20 -14.08
C SER A 462 -10.71 23.38 -13.57
N SER A 463 -12.03 23.27 -13.61
CA SER A 463 -12.94 24.28 -13.06
C SER A 463 -13.74 23.68 -11.88
N SER A 464 -13.04 23.22 -10.82
CA SER A 464 -13.63 22.72 -9.57
C SER A 464 -14.32 23.85 -8.75
N SER A 465 -15.26 23.47 -7.91
CA SER A 465 -15.96 24.34 -6.95
C SER A 465 -16.78 23.49 -5.98
N TYR A 466 -17.24 24.06 -4.87
CA TYR A 466 -18.18 23.44 -3.95
C TYR A 466 -19.41 22.84 -4.63
N LEU A 467 -19.99 23.57 -5.59
CA LEU A 467 -21.16 23.11 -6.34
C LEU A 467 -20.87 21.84 -7.14
N LYS A 468 -19.69 21.76 -7.74
CA LYS A 468 -19.26 20.59 -8.50
C LYS A 468 -18.85 19.43 -7.59
N TYR A 469 -18.16 19.71 -6.50
CA TYR A 469 -17.83 18.68 -5.50
C TYR A 469 -19.08 18.02 -4.93
N ARG A 470 -20.14 18.80 -4.69
CA ARG A 470 -21.43 18.23 -4.33
C ARG A 470 -21.91 17.20 -5.36
N THR A 471 -21.95 17.55 -6.63
CA THR A 471 -22.38 16.62 -7.70
C THR A 471 -21.46 15.42 -7.85
N TRP A 472 -20.14 15.62 -7.80
CA TRP A 472 -19.15 14.55 -7.94
C TRP A 472 -19.20 13.57 -6.76
N THR A 473 -19.27 14.07 -5.54
CA THR A 473 -19.33 13.21 -4.35
C THR A 473 -20.68 12.48 -4.23
N LEU A 474 -21.78 13.08 -4.64
CA LEU A 474 -23.07 12.38 -4.77
C LEU A 474 -23.00 11.26 -5.83
N THR A 475 -22.33 11.50 -6.95
CA THR A 475 -22.12 10.48 -7.99
C THR A 475 -21.22 9.37 -7.48
N ALA A 476 -20.14 9.71 -6.77
CA ALA A 476 -19.25 8.76 -6.12
C ALA A 476 -20.00 7.87 -5.13
N ALA A 477 -20.73 8.48 -4.20
CA ALA A 477 -21.48 7.77 -3.18
C ALA A 477 -22.54 6.82 -3.77
N LYS A 478 -23.24 7.25 -4.83
CA LYS A 478 -24.18 6.41 -5.57
C LYS A 478 -23.51 5.19 -6.19
N ASN A 479 -22.28 5.33 -6.71
CA ASN A 479 -21.54 4.25 -7.35
C ASN A 479 -20.91 3.29 -6.32
N LEU A 480 -20.50 3.82 -5.16
CA LEU A 480 -19.90 3.05 -4.06
C LEU A 480 -20.94 2.25 -3.25
N ASP A 481 -22.16 2.78 -3.14
CA ASP A 481 -23.22 2.17 -2.34
C ASP A 481 -24.57 2.14 -3.10
N SER A 482 -24.90 0.97 -3.62
CA SER A 482 -26.15 0.74 -4.34
C SER A 482 -27.39 0.84 -3.47
N THR A 483 -27.26 0.84 -2.14
CA THR A 483 -28.38 1.02 -1.20
C THR A 483 -28.82 2.48 -1.08
N CYS A 484 -28.07 3.40 -1.61
CA CYS A 484 -28.24 4.86 -1.46
C CYS A 484 -28.03 5.39 -0.03
N ALA A 485 -27.58 4.61 0.92
CA ALA A 485 -27.35 5.10 2.28
C ALA A 485 -26.25 6.16 2.30
N GLN A 486 -25.09 5.87 1.69
CA GLN A 486 -23.99 6.84 1.57
C GLN A 486 -24.41 8.06 0.74
N PHE A 487 -25.11 7.85 -0.37
CA PHE A 487 -25.66 8.97 -1.18
C PHE A 487 -26.52 9.92 -0.34
N ASN A 488 -27.41 9.38 0.47
CA ASN A 488 -28.30 10.19 1.33
C ASN A 488 -27.51 10.92 2.42
N ALA A 489 -26.48 10.30 3.00
CA ALA A 489 -25.59 10.94 3.97
C ALA A 489 -24.79 12.09 3.33
N VAL A 490 -24.18 11.87 2.16
CA VAL A 490 -23.48 12.92 1.40
C VAL A 490 -24.41 14.09 1.06
N LYS A 491 -25.63 13.79 0.61
CA LYS A 491 -26.64 14.81 0.32
C LYS A 491 -27.04 15.60 1.57
N ALA A 492 -27.23 14.91 2.68
CA ALA A 492 -27.56 15.55 3.97
C ALA A 492 -26.42 16.46 4.44
N ALA A 493 -25.17 15.99 4.38
CA ALA A 493 -23.99 16.78 4.76
C ALA A 493 -23.82 18.04 3.91
N TRP A 494 -23.99 17.95 2.59
CA TRP A 494 -23.95 19.15 1.72
C TRP A 494 -25.09 20.13 2.02
N ASN A 495 -26.28 19.65 2.28
CA ASN A 495 -27.40 20.51 2.69
C ASN A 495 -27.13 21.16 4.05
N ALA A 496 -26.46 20.44 4.96
CA ALA A 496 -26.13 20.93 6.29
C ALA A 496 -25.12 22.08 6.29
N VAL A 497 -24.31 22.22 5.24
CA VAL A 497 -23.37 23.35 5.06
C VAL A 497 -23.84 24.34 3.97
N ASN A 498 -25.12 24.31 3.63
CA ASN A 498 -25.76 25.22 2.69
C ASN A 498 -25.23 25.21 1.25
N VAL A 499 -24.57 24.15 0.79
CA VAL A 499 -24.24 24.01 -0.63
C VAL A 499 -25.52 23.62 -1.39
N PRO A 500 -26.05 24.48 -2.29
CA PRO A 500 -27.35 24.24 -2.92
C PRO A 500 -27.32 23.06 -3.90
N ALA A 501 -28.48 22.40 -4.04
CA ALA A 501 -28.67 21.34 -5.01
C ALA A 501 -28.44 21.85 -6.44
N GLN A 502 -27.79 21.01 -7.26
CA GLN A 502 -27.47 21.30 -8.65
C GLN A 502 -28.42 20.51 -9.58
N SER A 503 -28.70 21.06 -10.76
CA SER A 503 -29.46 20.34 -11.79
C SER A 503 -28.75 19.06 -12.28
N ALA A 504 -27.43 19.00 -12.13
CA ALA A 504 -26.60 17.86 -12.47
C ALA A 504 -26.46 16.83 -11.31
N ASP A 505 -27.03 17.11 -10.12
CA ASP A 505 -26.98 16.15 -9.02
C ASP A 505 -27.69 14.85 -9.44
N PRO A 506 -27.05 13.68 -9.28
CA PRO A 506 -27.68 12.42 -9.62
C PRO A 506 -28.84 12.13 -8.66
N THR A 507 -29.74 11.27 -9.08
CA THR A 507 -30.76 10.68 -8.22
C THR A 507 -30.34 9.25 -7.84
N CYS A 508 -30.60 8.86 -6.62
CA CYS A 508 -30.40 7.51 -6.14
C CYS A 508 -31.77 6.96 -5.71
N GLY A 509 -32.19 5.82 -6.28
CA GLY A 509 -33.55 5.25 -6.05
C GLY A 509 -34.63 5.95 -6.87
N GLY A 510 -35.33 5.24 -7.76
CA GLY A 510 -36.50 5.73 -8.46
C GLY A 510 -37.78 5.50 -7.65
N GLY A 511 -38.22 6.52 -6.90
CA GLY A 511 -39.50 6.48 -6.17
C GLY A 511 -39.88 7.88 -5.69
N THR A 512 -41.07 8.33 -6.09
CA THR A 512 -41.67 9.62 -5.79
C THR A 512 -41.69 9.94 -4.29
N THR A 513 -41.17 11.14 -3.95
CA THR A 513 -41.05 11.64 -2.58
C THR A 513 -42.25 12.52 -2.18
N THR A 514 -42.88 12.15 -1.08
CA THR A 514 -43.50 13.10 -0.14
C THR A 514 -42.70 13.03 1.17
N PRO A 515 -42.37 14.14 1.85
CA PRO A 515 -41.55 14.09 3.06
C PRO A 515 -42.28 13.39 4.20
N PRO A 516 -41.67 12.42 4.89
CA PRO A 516 -42.25 11.87 6.10
C PRO A 516 -41.83 12.68 7.32
N THR A 517 -42.80 13.23 8.00
CA THR A 517 -42.72 13.65 9.40
C THR A 517 -42.89 12.41 10.26
N THR A 518 -41.81 11.81 10.70
CA THR A 518 -41.60 10.91 11.85
C THR A 518 -40.47 9.91 11.57
N PRO A 519 -39.61 9.55 12.52
CA PRO A 519 -38.52 8.60 12.28
C PRO A 519 -39.07 7.20 12.03
N PRO A 520 -38.60 6.48 10.99
CA PRO A 520 -39.02 5.10 10.78
C PRO A 520 -38.21 4.15 11.67
N THR A 521 -38.91 3.38 12.45
CA THR A 521 -38.41 2.27 13.28
C THR A 521 -38.49 0.93 12.54
N THR A 522 -38.20 0.85 11.23
CA THR A 522 -38.22 -0.43 10.54
C THR A 522 -37.10 -0.52 9.48
N PRO A 523 -36.28 -1.60 9.47
CA PRO A 523 -35.30 -1.87 8.42
C PRO A 523 -35.98 -2.08 7.06
N PRO A 524 -35.28 -1.83 5.93
CA PRO A 524 -35.85 -1.95 4.59
C PRO A 524 -36.25 -3.39 4.29
N THR A 525 -37.45 -3.55 3.75
CA THR A 525 -37.96 -4.82 3.22
C THR A 525 -37.52 -5.00 1.76
N GLY A 526 -36.53 -5.89 1.53
CA GLY A 526 -36.13 -6.36 0.21
C GLY A 526 -34.68 -6.02 -0.20
N GLY A 527 -33.88 -7.03 -0.50
CA GLY A 527 -32.51 -6.89 -0.98
C GLY A 527 -31.56 -7.97 -0.45
N ASN A 528 -30.33 -8.00 -0.95
CA ASN A 528 -29.26 -8.86 -0.45
C ASN A 528 -28.72 -8.31 0.87
N LEU A 529 -28.74 -9.11 1.92
CA LEU A 529 -28.23 -8.75 3.25
C LEU A 529 -26.74 -9.06 3.42
N LEU A 530 -26.13 -9.87 2.54
CA LEU A 530 -24.70 -10.15 2.60
C LEU A 530 -23.91 -8.98 2.05
N LEU A 531 -22.87 -8.58 2.77
CA LEU A 531 -21.90 -7.58 2.35
C LEU A 531 -20.79 -8.24 1.53
N ASN A 532 -20.23 -7.52 0.55
CA ASN A 532 -19.20 -8.04 -0.36
C ASN A 532 -19.56 -9.44 -0.93
N PRO A 533 -20.71 -9.59 -1.56
CA PRO A 533 -21.29 -10.90 -1.90
C PRO A 533 -20.57 -11.65 -3.01
N GLY A 534 -19.83 -10.96 -3.88
CA GLY A 534 -18.96 -11.51 -4.92
C GLY A 534 -17.48 -11.52 -4.53
N PHE A 535 -17.16 -11.21 -3.26
CA PHE A 535 -15.79 -11.17 -2.71
C PHE A 535 -14.86 -10.13 -3.37
N GLU A 536 -15.35 -9.24 -4.23
CA GLU A 536 -14.54 -8.31 -5.04
C GLU A 536 -13.75 -7.28 -4.22
N SER A 537 -14.06 -7.12 -2.93
CA SER A 537 -13.30 -6.32 -1.97
C SER A 537 -12.41 -7.19 -1.05
N GLY A 538 -11.92 -8.33 -1.56
CA GLY A 538 -11.14 -9.28 -0.77
C GLY A 538 -11.95 -9.86 0.39
N ALA A 539 -11.32 -10.06 1.55
CA ALA A 539 -11.98 -10.61 2.74
C ALA A 539 -12.88 -9.61 3.50
N THR A 540 -13.06 -8.39 3.01
CA THR A 540 -13.89 -7.36 3.66
C THR A 540 -15.30 -7.90 3.96
N SER A 541 -15.74 -7.75 5.21
CA SER A 541 -17.02 -8.25 5.75
C SER A 541 -17.11 -9.77 5.92
N TRP A 542 -16.08 -10.51 5.57
CA TRP A 542 -15.96 -11.95 5.79
C TRP A 542 -14.84 -12.23 6.80
N THR A 543 -15.04 -13.21 7.67
CA THR A 543 -14.09 -13.59 8.73
C THR A 543 -13.81 -15.09 8.69
N GLY A 544 -12.71 -15.54 9.30
CA GLY A 544 -12.37 -16.96 9.37
C GLY A 544 -10.95 -17.24 8.89
N THR A 545 -10.75 -18.38 8.21
CA THR A 545 -9.44 -18.76 7.68
C THR A 545 -8.96 -17.74 6.66
N SER A 546 -7.75 -17.22 6.86
CA SER A 546 -7.08 -16.34 5.91
C SER A 546 -6.69 -17.10 4.63
N GLY A 547 -6.78 -16.45 3.48
CA GLY A 547 -6.34 -16.98 2.19
C GLY A 547 -7.41 -17.57 1.26
N PRO A 548 -8.50 -18.21 1.75
CA PRO A 548 -9.54 -18.73 0.85
C PRO A 548 -10.25 -17.65 0.00
N ILE A 549 -10.41 -16.42 0.47
CA ILE A 549 -10.92 -15.33 -0.38
C ILE A 549 -9.75 -14.77 -1.18
N THR A 550 -9.79 -14.94 -2.51
CA THR A 550 -8.61 -14.70 -3.36
C THR A 550 -9.00 -14.31 -4.80
N ASN A 551 -8.12 -13.55 -5.44
CA ASN A 551 -8.15 -13.26 -6.88
C ASN A 551 -7.21 -14.18 -7.69
N ASN A 552 -6.63 -15.21 -7.07
CA ASN A 552 -5.71 -16.14 -7.72
C ASN A 552 -6.36 -16.79 -8.97
N THR A 553 -5.70 -16.70 -10.12
CA THR A 553 -6.23 -17.16 -11.42
C THR A 553 -6.22 -18.67 -11.62
N GLY A 554 -5.65 -19.45 -10.70
CA GLY A 554 -5.63 -20.92 -10.73
C GLY A 554 -7.03 -21.55 -10.78
N ARG A 555 -8.04 -20.81 -10.30
CA ARG A 555 -9.46 -21.08 -10.52
C ARG A 555 -10.15 -19.77 -10.90
N ALA A 556 -10.83 -19.74 -12.03
CA ALA A 556 -11.54 -18.54 -12.46
C ALA A 556 -12.69 -18.20 -11.51
N ALA A 557 -12.86 -16.92 -11.18
CA ALA A 557 -14.09 -16.39 -10.57
C ALA A 557 -15.27 -16.56 -11.53
N ARG A 558 -16.49 -16.60 -11.01
CA ARG A 558 -17.70 -16.62 -11.83
C ARG A 558 -17.97 -15.25 -12.42
N THR A 559 -17.91 -14.22 -11.59
CA THR A 559 -17.97 -12.82 -12.00
C THR A 559 -16.80 -12.07 -11.38
N GLY A 560 -16.40 -10.95 -11.96
CA GLY A 560 -15.29 -10.16 -11.45
C GLY A 560 -13.94 -10.87 -11.46
N SER A 561 -13.17 -10.70 -10.38
CA SER A 561 -11.82 -11.26 -10.24
C SER A 561 -11.61 -12.06 -8.96
N TRP A 562 -12.38 -11.80 -7.92
CA TRP A 562 -12.28 -12.44 -6.62
C TRP A 562 -13.31 -13.56 -6.44
N LYS A 563 -13.05 -14.48 -5.55
CA LYS A 563 -13.93 -15.60 -5.17
C LYS A 563 -13.51 -16.16 -3.83
N LEU A 564 -14.35 -16.98 -3.22
CA LEU A 564 -14.02 -17.85 -2.11
C LEU A 564 -13.57 -19.21 -2.66
N TRP A 565 -12.29 -19.53 -2.52
CA TRP A 565 -11.70 -20.80 -2.95
C TRP A 565 -11.23 -21.58 -1.71
N LEU A 566 -12.03 -22.56 -1.30
CA LEU A 566 -11.74 -23.46 -0.19
C LEU A 566 -11.15 -24.77 -0.73
N GLY A 567 -10.17 -25.30 -0.02
CA GLY A 567 -9.48 -26.54 -0.39
C GLY A 567 -8.56 -26.40 -1.58
N GLY A 568 -8.28 -27.53 -2.23
CA GLY A 568 -7.25 -27.64 -3.27
C GLY A 568 -5.86 -27.75 -2.68
N ASN A 569 -5.75 -28.11 -1.40
CA ASN A 569 -4.51 -28.23 -0.66
C ASN A 569 -3.83 -29.58 -0.90
N GLY A 570 -4.59 -30.66 -1.11
CA GLY A 570 -4.10 -32.03 -1.28
C GLY A 570 -3.45 -32.59 0.00
N THR A 571 -3.82 -32.04 1.14
CA THR A 571 -3.39 -32.48 2.48
C THR A 571 -4.51 -32.20 3.47
N SER A 572 -4.50 -32.93 4.59
CA SER A 572 -5.52 -32.75 5.63
C SER A 572 -5.59 -31.31 6.10
N SER A 573 -6.73 -30.67 5.84
CA SER A 573 -6.96 -29.28 6.18
C SER A 573 -8.42 -29.00 6.48
N THR A 574 -8.68 -27.96 7.27
CA THR A 574 -10.02 -27.44 7.51
C THR A 574 -9.98 -25.91 7.35
N GLU A 575 -10.82 -25.41 6.46
CA GLU A 575 -10.94 -23.98 6.20
C GLU A 575 -12.38 -23.54 6.45
N THR A 576 -12.55 -22.34 7.04
CA THR A 576 -13.87 -21.82 7.39
C THR A 576 -13.93 -20.33 7.11
N VAL A 577 -14.97 -19.88 6.39
CA VAL A 577 -15.24 -18.47 6.12
C VAL A 577 -16.66 -18.13 6.52
N ASN A 578 -16.86 -16.99 7.18
CA ASN A 578 -18.08 -16.63 7.86
C ASN A 578 -18.49 -15.18 7.58
N GLN A 579 -19.81 -14.93 7.57
CA GLN A 579 -20.35 -13.57 7.70
C GLN A 579 -21.57 -13.57 8.62
N SER A 580 -21.59 -12.67 9.62
CA SER A 580 -22.75 -12.46 10.50
C SER A 580 -23.76 -11.52 9.82
N VAL A 581 -25.05 -11.88 9.88
CA VAL A 581 -26.11 -11.13 9.22
C VAL A 581 -27.40 -11.14 10.05
N ALA A 582 -28.03 -9.99 10.17
CA ALA A 582 -29.34 -9.84 10.85
C ALA A 582 -30.47 -9.99 9.81
N ILE A 583 -31.34 -11.00 9.98
CA ILE A 583 -32.50 -11.20 9.12
C ILE A 583 -33.69 -10.45 9.74
N PRO A 584 -34.28 -9.45 9.06
CA PRO A 584 -35.37 -8.67 9.62
C PRO A 584 -36.58 -9.54 10.02
N SER A 585 -37.19 -9.24 11.14
CA SER A 585 -38.43 -9.93 11.57
C SER A 585 -39.62 -9.63 10.66
N SER A 586 -39.59 -8.50 9.97
CA SER A 586 -40.57 -8.07 8.98
C SER A 586 -40.46 -8.77 7.64
N ALA A 587 -39.37 -9.50 7.36
CA ALA A 587 -39.18 -10.19 6.10
C ALA A 587 -40.30 -11.23 5.87
N THR A 588 -40.88 -11.25 4.68
CA THR A 588 -41.86 -12.27 4.29
C THR A 588 -41.15 -13.53 3.78
N ALA A 589 -39.99 -13.39 3.15
CA ALA A 589 -39.09 -14.47 2.75
C ALA A 589 -37.63 -14.12 3.07
N ALA A 590 -36.80 -15.15 3.23
CA ALA A 590 -35.35 -15.03 3.34
C ALA A 590 -34.72 -16.21 2.61
N THR A 591 -33.96 -15.94 1.54
CA THR A 591 -33.36 -16.99 0.68
C THR A 591 -31.88 -16.73 0.51
N LEU A 592 -31.06 -17.64 1.02
CA LEU A 592 -29.62 -17.68 0.73
C LEU A 592 -29.42 -18.32 -0.66
N SER A 593 -28.66 -17.70 -1.52
CA SER A 593 -28.18 -18.28 -2.77
C SER A 593 -26.69 -18.06 -2.96
N TYR A 594 -26.04 -18.94 -3.71
CA TYR A 594 -24.60 -18.87 -4.00
C TYR A 594 -24.30 -19.73 -5.23
N TRP A 595 -23.25 -19.39 -5.95
CA TRP A 595 -22.73 -20.20 -7.05
C TRP A 595 -21.51 -20.97 -6.58
N ILE A 596 -21.42 -22.25 -6.98
CA ILE A 596 -20.31 -23.12 -6.65
C ILE A 596 -19.87 -23.94 -7.85
N ARG A 597 -18.56 -24.11 -8.00
CA ARG A 597 -17.93 -25.15 -8.82
C ARG A 597 -17.03 -26.02 -7.93
N THR A 598 -16.88 -27.27 -8.28
CA THR A 598 -16.02 -28.22 -7.56
C THR A 598 -15.09 -28.90 -8.55
N ASP A 599 -13.79 -28.72 -8.38
CA ASP A 599 -12.75 -29.38 -9.15
C ASP A 599 -11.99 -30.33 -8.24
N THR A 600 -11.86 -31.60 -8.60
CA THR A 600 -11.19 -32.61 -7.79
C THR A 600 -10.18 -33.43 -8.59
N ALA A 601 -9.11 -33.84 -7.91
CA ALA A 601 -8.20 -34.87 -8.39
C ALA A 601 -8.56 -36.27 -7.86
N GLU A 602 -9.55 -36.33 -6.96
CA GLU A 602 -10.07 -37.60 -6.42
C GLU A 602 -10.80 -38.43 -7.48
N THR A 603 -10.64 -39.72 -7.39
CA THR A 603 -11.34 -40.69 -8.25
C THR A 603 -12.11 -41.68 -7.40
N GLY A 604 -13.32 -42.06 -7.85
CA GLY A 604 -14.15 -43.03 -7.16
C GLY A 604 -15.41 -42.44 -6.52
N SER A 605 -16.03 -43.19 -5.62
CA SER A 605 -17.36 -42.88 -5.05
C SER A 605 -17.31 -42.59 -3.53
N THR A 606 -16.13 -42.50 -2.94
CA THR A 606 -15.97 -42.14 -1.51
C THR A 606 -15.82 -40.65 -1.36
N ALA A 607 -16.57 -40.06 -0.43
CA ALA A 607 -16.47 -38.64 -0.10
C ALA A 607 -15.34 -38.44 0.94
N TYR A 608 -14.16 -38.15 0.44
CA TYR A 608 -12.98 -37.85 1.25
C TYR A 608 -12.96 -36.37 1.66
N ASP A 609 -13.23 -35.49 0.71
CA ASP A 609 -13.23 -34.05 0.90
C ASP A 609 -14.66 -33.53 0.91
N THR A 610 -14.96 -32.64 1.84
CA THR A 610 -16.30 -32.06 1.98
C THR A 610 -16.29 -30.56 2.22
N MET A 611 -17.27 -29.85 1.66
CA MET A 611 -17.57 -28.48 2.01
C MET A 611 -19.04 -28.35 2.43
N ARG A 612 -19.27 -27.70 3.58
CA ARG A 612 -20.60 -27.51 4.15
C ARG A 612 -20.97 -26.02 4.12
N VAL A 613 -22.18 -25.76 3.66
CA VAL A 613 -22.83 -24.46 3.82
C VAL A 613 -23.74 -24.52 5.03
N GLN A 614 -23.55 -23.64 5.99
CA GLN A 614 -24.15 -23.73 7.32
C GLN A 614 -24.75 -22.39 7.74
N VAL A 615 -25.75 -22.44 8.61
CA VAL A 615 -26.24 -21.33 9.42
C VAL A 615 -25.92 -21.60 10.88
N VAL A 616 -25.34 -20.62 11.55
CA VAL A 616 -25.04 -20.67 12.99
C VAL A 616 -25.96 -19.67 13.69
N ASP A 617 -26.82 -20.15 14.59
CA ASP A 617 -27.72 -19.40 15.45
C ASP A 617 -27.32 -19.62 16.92
N GLY A 618 -26.57 -18.69 17.49
CA GLY A 618 -25.92 -18.87 18.79
C GLY A 618 -24.96 -20.06 18.78
N SER A 619 -25.24 -21.07 19.59
CA SER A 619 -24.45 -22.33 19.62
C SER A 619 -24.97 -23.39 18.64
N THR A 620 -26.08 -23.16 17.98
CA THR A 620 -26.71 -24.16 17.08
C THR A 620 -26.18 -24.02 15.67
N VAL A 621 -25.57 -25.09 15.14
CA VAL A 621 -25.08 -25.15 13.77
C VAL A 621 -26.01 -26.02 12.92
N THR A 622 -26.62 -25.44 11.91
CA THR A 622 -27.49 -26.13 10.94
C THR A 622 -26.78 -26.23 9.60
N THR A 623 -26.52 -27.44 9.11
CA THR A 623 -25.98 -27.64 7.75
C THR A 623 -27.11 -27.56 6.73
N LEU A 624 -27.02 -26.61 5.83
CA LEU A 624 -27.98 -26.38 4.75
C LEU A 624 -27.70 -27.31 3.56
N ARG A 625 -26.41 -27.53 3.25
CA ARG A 625 -25.96 -28.39 2.17
C ARG A 625 -24.52 -28.85 2.40
N THR A 626 -24.22 -30.07 1.92
CA THR A 626 -22.86 -30.61 1.86
C THR A 626 -22.52 -30.91 0.39
N PHE A 627 -21.32 -30.48 -0.01
CA PHE A 627 -20.67 -30.84 -1.27
C PHE A 627 -19.48 -31.76 -0.96
N SER A 628 -19.04 -32.55 -1.92
CA SER A 628 -17.88 -33.42 -1.78
C SER A 628 -17.14 -33.57 -3.11
N ASN A 629 -16.00 -34.27 -3.07
CA ASN A 629 -15.28 -34.72 -4.26
C ASN A 629 -16.09 -35.68 -5.16
N VAL A 630 -17.22 -36.22 -4.68
CA VAL A 630 -18.08 -37.14 -5.43
C VAL A 630 -19.19 -36.36 -6.14
N GLY A 631 -19.42 -36.67 -7.41
CA GLY A 631 -20.45 -36.00 -8.20
C GLY A 631 -20.14 -34.52 -8.50
N THR A 632 -18.88 -34.20 -8.70
CA THR A 632 -18.39 -32.87 -8.93
C THR A 632 -18.84 -32.26 -10.24
N ASN A 633 -18.94 -30.91 -10.26
CA ASN A 633 -19.19 -30.14 -11.46
C ASN A 633 -18.16 -29.02 -11.57
N ALA A 634 -17.30 -29.09 -12.57
CA ALA A 634 -16.29 -28.11 -12.87
C ALA A 634 -16.85 -26.79 -13.47
N THR A 635 -18.16 -26.66 -13.55
CA THR A 635 -18.87 -25.43 -13.94
C THR A 635 -19.69 -24.89 -12.79
N TYR A 636 -19.78 -23.56 -12.68
CA TYR A 636 -20.56 -22.92 -11.64
C TYR A 636 -22.04 -23.28 -11.73
N THR A 637 -22.57 -23.78 -10.65
CA THR A 637 -24.01 -24.13 -10.51
C THR A 637 -24.56 -23.34 -9.31
N GLN A 638 -25.75 -22.74 -9.50
CA GLN A 638 -26.40 -22.00 -8.43
C GLN A 638 -27.19 -22.94 -7.50
N TYR A 639 -27.04 -22.68 -6.20
CA TYR A 639 -27.83 -23.34 -5.17
C TYR A 639 -28.51 -22.32 -4.29
N SER A 640 -29.60 -22.70 -3.65
CA SER A 640 -30.33 -21.86 -2.72
C SER A 640 -30.85 -22.63 -1.52
N ALA A 641 -31.07 -21.92 -0.42
CA ALA A 641 -31.65 -22.45 0.81
C ALA A 641 -32.61 -21.43 1.44
N ASN A 642 -33.71 -21.88 1.98
CA ASN A 642 -34.68 -21.05 2.65
C ASN A 642 -34.28 -20.82 4.11
N LEU A 643 -34.11 -19.56 4.49
CA LEU A 643 -33.76 -19.12 5.84
C LEU A 643 -34.89 -18.39 6.56
N ALA A 644 -36.13 -18.54 6.12
CA ALA A 644 -37.30 -17.90 6.74
C ALA A 644 -37.47 -18.25 8.23
N ALA A 645 -36.97 -19.42 8.66
CA ALA A 645 -37.00 -19.83 10.08
C ALA A 645 -36.09 -18.95 11.00
N TYR A 646 -35.19 -18.16 10.41
CA TYR A 646 -34.26 -17.29 11.14
C TYR A 646 -34.66 -15.81 11.11
N LYS A 647 -35.88 -15.48 10.69
CA LYS A 647 -36.39 -14.10 10.72
C LYS A 647 -36.39 -13.55 12.15
N GLY A 648 -35.97 -12.31 12.31
CA GLY A 648 -35.81 -11.65 13.60
C GLY A 648 -34.54 -12.04 14.37
N LYS A 649 -33.64 -12.84 13.75
CA LYS A 649 -32.39 -13.29 14.38
C LYS A 649 -31.16 -12.74 13.65
N THR A 650 -30.08 -12.60 14.39
CA THR A 650 -28.73 -12.46 13.80
C THR A 650 -28.10 -13.84 13.74
N VAL A 651 -27.77 -14.28 12.54
CA VAL A 651 -27.18 -15.59 12.27
C VAL A 651 -25.84 -15.42 11.54
N THR A 652 -24.99 -16.44 11.60
CA THR A 652 -23.74 -16.47 10.81
C THR A 652 -23.91 -17.45 9.64
N ILE A 653 -23.75 -16.94 8.43
CA ILE A 653 -23.58 -17.77 7.23
C ILE A 653 -22.14 -18.26 7.22
N ARG A 654 -21.95 -19.58 7.09
CA ARG A 654 -20.65 -20.23 7.20
C ARG A 654 -20.45 -21.21 6.05
N PHE A 655 -19.25 -21.13 5.45
CA PHE A 655 -18.70 -22.12 4.53
C PHE A 655 -17.55 -22.83 5.24
N THR A 656 -17.63 -24.13 5.45
CA THR A 656 -16.59 -24.92 6.11
C THR A 656 -16.20 -26.06 5.20
N MET A 657 -14.91 -26.15 4.85
CA MET A 657 -14.33 -27.22 4.06
C MET A 657 -13.45 -28.09 4.98
N THR A 658 -13.44 -29.38 4.72
CA THR A 658 -12.49 -30.36 5.29
C THR A 658 -11.95 -31.20 4.15
N GLU A 659 -10.64 -31.25 4.02
CA GLU A 659 -9.89 -32.02 3.02
C GLU A 659 -9.08 -33.10 3.75
N ASP A 660 -8.96 -34.30 3.18
CA ASP A 660 -8.20 -35.39 3.76
C ASP A 660 -6.68 -35.27 3.52
N SER A 661 -5.91 -36.33 3.68
CA SER A 661 -4.45 -36.29 3.59
C SER A 661 -3.89 -36.46 2.17
N SER A 662 -4.73 -36.71 1.18
CA SER A 662 -4.28 -37.05 -0.18
C SER A 662 -5.20 -36.47 -1.24
N LEU A 663 -4.67 -36.22 -2.44
CA LEU A 663 -5.37 -35.65 -3.59
C LEU A 663 -6.19 -34.39 -3.23
N GLN A 664 -6.42 -33.53 -4.17
CA GLN A 664 -7.00 -32.22 -3.88
C GLN A 664 -8.45 -32.11 -4.37
N THR A 665 -9.28 -31.42 -3.59
CA THR A 665 -10.59 -30.93 -4.05
C THR A 665 -10.73 -29.45 -3.77
N SER A 666 -10.95 -28.67 -4.82
CA SER A 666 -11.20 -27.23 -4.76
C SER A 666 -12.71 -26.96 -4.79
N PHE A 667 -13.24 -26.31 -3.77
CA PHE A 667 -14.61 -25.78 -3.72
C PHE A 667 -14.56 -24.27 -3.92
N VAL A 668 -15.03 -23.81 -5.08
CA VAL A 668 -14.97 -22.39 -5.43
C VAL A 668 -16.38 -21.81 -5.39
N VAL A 669 -16.62 -20.89 -4.46
CA VAL A 669 -17.89 -20.22 -4.24
C VAL A 669 -17.80 -18.76 -4.70
N ASP A 670 -18.87 -18.29 -5.35
CA ASP A 670 -18.96 -16.92 -5.82
C ASP A 670 -20.42 -16.42 -5.83
N ASP A 671 -20.60 -15.10 -6.00
CA ASP A 671 -21.91 -14.44 -6.13
C ASP A 671 -22.94 -14.93 -5.11
N THR A 672 -22.62 -14.72 -3.83
CA THR A 672 -23.51 -15.08 -2.71
C THR A 672 -24.60 -14.03 -2.53
N ALA A 673 -25.76 -14.41 -2.08
CA ALA A 673 -26.82 -13.48 -1.72
C ALA A 673 -27.72 -14.06 -0.63
N LEU A 674 -28.08 -13.26 0.35
CA LEU A 674 -29.20 -13.52 1.27
C LEU A 674 -30.30 -12.51 0.99
N ASN A 675 -31.18 -12.86 0.07
CA ASN A 675 -32.27 -11.98 -0.34
C ASN A 675 -33.46 -12.12 0.61
N VAL A 676 -33.95 -10.97 1.08
CA VAL A 676 -35.19 -10.89 1.86
C VAL A 676 -36.25 -10.09 1.11
N SER A 677 -37.51 -10.36 1.35
CA SER A 677 -38.66 -9.66 0.78
C SER A 677 -39.70 -9.36 1.85
#